data_89bc2ee972f74574071cc7b07eb948dd
#
_entry.id   89bc2ee972f74574071cc7b07eb948dd
#
_cell.length_a   1.000
_cell.length_b   1.000
_cell.length_c   1.000
_cell.angle_alpha   90.00
_cell.angle_beta   90.00
_cell.angle_gamma   90.00
#
_symmetry.space_group_name_H-M   'P 1'
#
loop_
_entity.id
_entity.type
_entity.pdbx_description
1 polymer ?
#
loop_
_entity_poly.entity_id
_entity_poly.type
_entity_poly.pdbx_seq_one_letter_code
_entity_poly.pdbx_strand_id
1 'polypeptide(L)'
;MSTSPSKTLSPAELAKLEHAFASDPSSAAYKPLAEAYLSMGRFMEAMVVCKKGVKAHPNAADPRLLLARVYAEQGKDKKALEEALGALQVQPEDKGALRMAGALQLKTGEAEPGKANLLKAYSVDPGDPDTVTLLQQHKIDPPRPAAPQAPVAAPPVVAPTATQQSAASLASGVAATAEPVSAPTPKPAATPRAPSGSSAPVRAESPAQRPAPAQPRRPQPVVVEEVEDDDEDDSPRGRRDSSQGGGRGKWVTVALLGALVLFIPGYMMYTRHTRNVARELKKHLEASAELLKRDSFDSYKKACEAADKALEVNSDSGLAHGYLAYAYAIRWGEHGGGDDARRRAEEHLAAGMKAGDVSSHLIAAEALVQTYGGKGKEALGKLEETVKGLDAQGRSSSLLYLTLGLIQMNAGDLDRGRDSLERAQVLAPDDPRIYSGLGAVYRRLGQDNTAWKNYDLALRYEKDHPESLLGRSLLMLDQDSPNYPLVQSMLKKLLDAEPPPSPRQLAAAHLARSLLVSRVSASLPNEKPDMQQKLVEATGVPLDAQKARAEMLKSEETGFTLDKQNPDLHLIKGRRLLTEGSFDQAAEEIRKAIRVDGSRAQFHVELAKALMGKQGGEKEAAEALQTALKTMGDSPKLVVMLGNAYRRQGKLDEALKQYERAVKDPKAKNPEARLAMGAIYRERSDWTNAQTQLEKASQEFVGQPERSAIALTELARVYQGKGDAAKADETYQRALNADEAFSPAYYFYATLLSKDAKQGPKAKMLAQEYLKREPSGEHATAARTLTGG
;
A
#
# COMPACT_ATOMS: atom_id res chain seq x y z
N MET A 1 18.33 -14.98 1.51
CA MET A 1 19.42 -14.63 0.57
C MET A 1 20.18 -13.45 1.17
N SER A 2 21.44 -13.66 1.50
CA SER A 2 22.30 -12.63 2.12
C SER A 2 22.64 -11.60 1.05
N THR A 3 22.06 -10.40 1.14
CA THR A 3 22.38 -9.29 0.25
C THR A 3 23.63 -8.61 0.78
N SER A 4 24.73 -8.71 0.05
CA SER A 4 25.81 -7.72 0.19
C SER A 4 25.19 -6.32 0.10
N PRO A 5 25.65 -5.33 0.88
CA PRO A 5 25.09 -3.98 0.84
C PRO A 5 25.33 -3.39 -0.54
N SER A 6 24.31 -3.42 -1.39
CA SER A 6 24.30 -2.76 -2.68
C SER A 6 24.39 -1.25 -2.40
N LYS A 7 25.44 -0.61 -2.89
CA LYS A 7 25.56 0.84 -2.97
C LYS A 7 24.27 1.38 -3.60
N THR A 8 23.47 2.09 -2.83
CA THR A 8 22.34 2.83 -3.39
C THR A 8 22.92 3.90 -4.33
N LEU A 9 22.68 3.72 -5.61
CA LEU A 9 23.07 4.70 -6.62
C LEU A 9 22.35 6.04 -6.35
N SER A 10 23.08 7.12 -6.51
CA SER A 10 22.45 8.45 -6.46
C SER A 10 21.52 8.64 -7.68
N PRO A 11 20.52 9.52 -7.59
CA PRO A 11 19.63 9.80 -8.72
C PRO A 11 20.37 10.23 -10.00
N ALA A 12 21.49 10.95 -9.85
CA ALA A 12 22.34 11.37 -10.98
C ALA A 12 23.09 10.20 -11.63
N GLU A 13 23.55 9.22 -10.85
CA GLU A 13 24.18 8.00 -11.35
C GLU A 13 23.15 7.10 -12.06
N LEU A 14 21.94 7.00 -11.49
CA LEU A 14 20.85 6.26 -12.11
C LEU A 14 20.47 6.88 -13.47
N ALA A 15 20.30 8.21 -13.54
CA ALA A 15 19.99 8.91 -14.79
C ALA A 15 21.11 8.73 -15.84
N LYS A 16 22.37 8.69 -15.43
CA LYS A 16 23.51 8.38 -16.33
C LYS A 16 23.41 6.97 -16.89
N LEU A 17 23.08 5.97 -16.06
CA LEU A 17 22.92 4.59 -16.51
C LEU A 17 21.69 4.43 -17.41
N GLU A 18 20.59 5.10 -17.10
CA GLU A 18 19.38 5.13 -17.93
C GLU A 18 19.68 5.72 -19.31
N HIS A 19 20.40 6.85 -19.36
CA HIS A 19 20.80 7.49 -20.60
C HIS A 19 21.78 6.63 -21.41
N ALA A 20 22.80 6.03 -20.76
CA ALA A 20 23.74 5.14 -21.42
C ALA A 20 23.05 3.92 -22.01
N PHE A 21 22.14 3.29 -21.27
CA PHE A 21 21.36 2.15 -21.74
C PHE A 21 20.33 2.51 -22.82
N ALA A 22 19.74 3.71 -22.75
CA ALA A 22 18.84 4.21 -23.78
C ALA A 22 19.55 4.49 -25.11
N SER A 23 20.80 5.00 -25.01
CA SER A 23 21.63 5.29 -26.18
C SER A 23 22.21 4.02 -26.82
N ASP A 24 22.63 3.06 -26.01
CA ASP A 24 23.13 1.75 -26.46
C ASP A 24 22.65 0.63 -25.53
N PRO A 25 21.57 -0.09 -25.88
CA PRO A 25 21.08 -1.23 -25.12
C PRO A 25 22.04 -2.44 -25.08
N SER A 26 23.06 -2.45 -25.91
CA SER A 26 24.12 -3.49 -25.91
C SER A 26 25.29 -3.15 -24.98
N SER A 27 25.32 -1.94 -24.41
CA SER A 27 26.34 -1.54 -23.46
C SER A 27 26.25 -2.34 -22.15
N ALA A 28 27.40 -2.47 -21.44
CA ALA A 28 27.42 -3.11 -20.11
C ALA A 28 26.57 -2.39 -19.04
N ALA A 29 26.00 -1.25 -19.36
CA ALA A 29 25.13 -0.48 -18.45
C ALA A 29 23.85 -1.22 -18.04
N TYR A 30 23.42 -2.25 -18.79
CA TYR A 30 22.22 -3.03 -18.43
C TYR A 30 22.34 -3.68 -17.04
N LYS A 31 23.53 -4.18 -16.68
CA LYS A 31 23.73 -4.91 -15.42
C LYS A 31 23.55 -4.00 -14.20
N PRO A 32 24.35 -2.93 -14.02
CA PRO A 32 24.17 -2.02 -12.87
C PRO A 32 22.80 -1.33 -12.87
N LEU A 33 22.20 -1.07 -14.04
CA LEU A 33 20.88 -0.48 -14.13
C LEU A 33 19.77 -1.46 -13.66
N ALA A 34 19.84 -2.73 -14.07
CA ALA A 34 18.92 -3.77 -13.64
C ALA A 34 19.03 -4.05 -12.13
N GLU A 35 20.27 -4.09 -11.60
CA GLU A 35 20.54 -4.26 -10.17
C GLU A 35 20.01 -3.07 -9.35
N ALA A 36 20.17 -1.84 -9.85
CA ALA A 36 19.62 -0.64 -9.24
C ALA A 36 18.10 -0.68 -9.20
N TYR A 37 17.44 -1.02 -10.30
CA TYR A 37 15.98 -1.16 -10.32
C TYR A 37 15.48 -2.29 -9.41
N LEU A 38 16.18 -3.42 -9.32
CA LEU A 38 15.88 -4.50 -8.38
C LEU A 38 15.96 -4.03 -6.93
N SER A 39 17.05 -3.32 -6.57
CA SER A 39 17.24 -2.81 -5.20
C SER A 39 16.17 -1.77 -4.80
N MET A 40 15.62 -1.05 -5.78
CA MET A 40 14.52 -0.09 -5.60
C MET A 40 13.12 -0.72 -5.67
N GLY A 41 13.01 -2.06 -5.88
CA GLY A 41 11.73 -2.74 -6.07
C GLY A 41 11.03 -2.42 -7.40
N ARG A 42 11.75 -1.80 -8.36
CA ARG A 42 11.25 -1.43 -9.69
C ARG A 42 11.36 -2.63 -10.65
N PHE A 43 10.64 -3.71 -10.32
CA PHE A 43 10.78 -4.99 -11.02
C PHE A 43 10.40 -4.96 -12.50
N MET A 44 9.47 -4.08 -12.91
CA MET A 44 9.04 -4.00 -14.31
C MET A 44 10.13 -3.37 -15.18
N GLU A 45 10.74 -2.31 -14.68
CA GLU A 45 11.86 -1.65 -15.36
C GLU A 45 13.08 -2.56 -15.37
N ALA A 46 13.39 -3.23 -14.25
CA ALA A 46 14.44 -4.24 -14.21
C ALA A 46 14.20 -5.33 -15.24
N MET A 47 12.97 -5.85 -15.38
CA MET A 47 12.60 -6.86 -16.35
C MET A 47 12.80 -6.38 -17.80
N VAL A 48 12.40 -5.15 -18.12
CA VAL A 48 12.60 -4.58 -19.47
C VAL A 48 14.08 -4.46 -19.81
N VAL A 49 14.87 -3.97 -18.85
CA VAL A 49 16.34 -3.87 -19.02
C VAL A 49 16.97 -5.25 -19.21
N CYS A 50 16.61 -6.23 -18.36
CA CYS A 50 17.13 -7.59 -18.47
C CYS A 50 16.73 -8.27 -19.79
N LYS A 51 15.47 -8.13 -20.24
CA LYS A 51 15.04 -8.68 -21.56
C LYS A 51 15.78 -8.09 -22.74
N LYS A 52 16.04 -6.78 -22.72
CA LYS A 52 16.89 -6.13 -23.73
C LYS A 52 18.34 -6.63 -23.62
N GLY A 53 18.87 -6.81 -22.40
CA GLY A 53 20.20 -7.40 -22.16
C GLY A 53 20.31 -8.82 -22.69
N VAL A 54 19.32 -9.70 -22.46
CA VAL A 54 19.28 -11.06 -23.03
C VAL A 54 19.29 -11.02 -24.57
N LYS A 55 18.56 -10.10 -25.18
CA LYS A 55 18.51 -9.94 -26.64
C LYS A 55 19.85 -9.43 -27.20
N ALA A 56 20.50 -8.52 -26.49
CA ALA A 56 21.78 -7.94 -26.91
C ALA A 56 22.96 -8.88 -26.66
N HIS A 57 22.89 -9.71 -25.61
CA HIS A 57 23.96 -10.65 -25.22
C HIS A 57 23.44 -12.10 -25.16
N PRO A 58 23.07 -12.74 -26.28
CA PRO A 58 22.45 -14.05 -26.30
C PRO A 58 23.36 -15.17 -25.74
N ASN A 59 24.67 -14.99 -25.82
CA ASN A 59 25.70 -15.96 -25.38
C ASN A 59 26.22 -15.67 -23.96
N ALA A 60 25.59 -14.77 -23.19
CA ALA A 60 25.96 -14.47 -21.80
C ALA A 60 24.90 -15.01 -20.82
N ALA A 61 25.35 -15.63 -19.72
CA ALA A 61 24.44 -16.10 -18.66
C ALA A 61 23.90 -14.96 -17.80
N ASP A 62 24.71 -13.93 -17.52
CA ASP A 62 24.39 -12.81 -16.63
C ASP A 62 23.03 -12.14 -16.87
N PRO A 63 22.61 -11.78 -18.11
CA PRO A 63 21.33 -11.13 -18.33
C PRO A 63 20.12 -12.04 -18.02
N ARG A 64 20.27 -13.35 -18.29
CA ARG A 64 19.26 -14.36 -17.96
C ARG A 64 19.16 -14.58 -16.45
N LEU A 65 20.29 -14.60 -15.75
CA LEU A 65 20.31 -14.71 -14.29
C LEU A 65 19.67 -13.50 -13.60
N LEU A 66 19.95 -12.29 -14.09
CA LEU A 66 19.28 -11.08 -13.60
C LEU A 66 17.76 -11.16 -13.87
N LEU A 67 17.36 -11.64 -15.04
CA LEU A 67 15.94 -11.81 -15.36
C LEU A 67 15.29 -12.89 -14.49
N ALA A 68 15.97 -14.00 -14.22
CA ALA A 68 15.52 -15.04 -13.30
C ALA A 68 15.34 -14.47 -11.89
N ARG A 69 16.27 -13.63 -11.42
CA ARG A 69 16.17 -12.95 -10.13
C ARG A 69 14.97 -12.00 -10.09
N VAL A 70 14.74 -11.23 -11.15
CA VAL A 70 13.54 -10.37 -11.25
C VAL A 70 12.25 -11.19 -11.13
N TYR A 71 12.16 -12.34 -11.80
CA TYR A 71 10.99 -13.21 -11.70
C TYR A 71 10.85 -13.86 -10.32
N ALA A 72 11.95 -14.25 -9.69
CA ALA A 72 11.94 -14.82 -8.34
C ALA A 72 11.44 -13.82 -7.29
N GLU A 73 11.89 -12.54 -7.37
CA GLU A 73 11.41 -11.45 -6.50
C GLU A 73 9.93 -11.10 -6.74
N GLN A 74 9.39 -11.42 -7.92
CA GLN A 74 7.95 -11.32 -8.22
C GLN A 74 7.14 -12.55 -7.80
N GLY A 75 7.76 -13.58 -7.18
CA GLY A 75 7.10 -14.84 -6.84
C GLY A 75 6.76 -15.73 -8.04
N LYS A 76 7.29 -15.44 -9.24
CA LYS A 76 7.06 -16.20 -10.46
C LYS A 76 8.09 -17.31 -10.63
N ASP A 77 8.14 -18.23 -9.67
CA ASP A 77 9.20 -19.24 -9.54
C ASP A 77 9.40 -20.10 -10.77
N LYS A 78 8.33 -20.49 -11.48
CA LYS A 78 8.42 -21.28 -12.73
C LYS A 78 9.15 -20.52 -13.85
N LYS A 79 8.83 -19.21 -14.03
CA LYS A 79 9.52 -18.39 -15.03
C LYS A 79 10.96 -18.06 -14.63
N ALA A 80 11.20 -17.89 -13.33
CA ALA A 80 12.54 -17.74 -12.80
C ALA A 80 13.41 -18.98 -13.07
N LEU A 81 12.83 -20.19 -12.90
CA LEU A 81 13.49 -21.44 -13.20
C LEU A 81 13.81 -21.60 -14.70
N GLU A 82 12.86 -21.26 -15.58
CA GLU A 82 13.10 -21.27 -17.03
C GLU A 82 14.31 -20.42 -17.44
N GLU A 83 14.41 -19.21 -16.91
CA GLU A 83 15.55 -18.32 -17.23
C GLU A 83 16.86 -18.77 -16.57
N ALA A 84 16.82 -19.33 -15.36
CA ALA A 84 17.99 -19.91 -14.72
C ALA A 84 18.53 -21.15 -15.48
N LEU A 85 17.63 -22.03 -15.94
CA LEU A 85 17.99 -23.16 -16.80
C LEU A 85 18.49 -22.69 -18.18
N GLY A 86 17.88 -21.64 -18.75
CA GLY A 86 18.36 -21.01 -19.97
C GLY A 86 19.75 -20.38 -19.83
N ALA A 87 20.11 -19.89 -18.65
CA ALA A 87 21.49 -19.44 -18.35
C ALA A 87 22.47 -20.61 -18.33
N LEU A 88 22.06 -21.77 -17.76
CA LEU A 88 22.86 -22.99 -17.74
C LEU A 88 23.07 -23.61 -19.13
N GLN A 89 22.12 -23.41 -20.06
CA GLN A 89 22.33 -23.83 -21.45
C GLN A 89 23.44 -23.04 -22.14
N VAL A 90 23.65 -21.77 -21.75
CA VAL A 90 24.71 -20.91 -22.30
C VAL A 90 26.03 -21.14 -21.57
N GLN A 91 25.98 -21.26 -20.24
CA GLN A 91 27.17 -21.49 -19.38
C GLN A 91 26.86 -22.59 -18.35
N PRO A 92 27.15 -23.89 -18.68
CA PRO A 92 26.80 -25.04 -17.86
C PRO A 92 27.48 -25.12 -16.48
N GLU A 93 28.55 -24.34 -16.27
CA GLU A 93 29.33 -24.32 -15.02
C GLU A 93 29.23 -22.97 -14.30
N ASP A 94 28.30 -22.08 -14.70
CA ASP A 94 28.09 -20.84 -13.97
C ASP A 94 27.47 -21.13 -12.57
N LYS A 95 28.26 -20.84 -11.53
CA LYS A 95 27.90 -21.10 -10.15
C LYS A 95 26.61 -20.41 -9.71
N GLY A 96 26.37 -19.20 -10.20
CA GLY A 96 25.18 -18.41 -9.90
C GLY A 96 23.94 -19.03 -10.50
N ALA A 97 24.05 -19.52 -11.76
CA ALA A 97 22.97 -20.20 -12.46
C ALA A 97 22.66 -21.56 -11.81
N LEU A 98 23.71 -22.35 -11.49
CA LEU A 98 23.56 -23.64 -10.80
C LEU A 98 22.87 -23.48 -9.44
N ARG A 99 23.30 -22.50 -8.64
CA ARG A 99 22.74 -22.20 -7.34
C ARG A 99 21.28 -21.75 -7.46
N MET A 100 20.97 -20.83 -8.36
CA MET A 100 19.62 -20.32 -8.55
C MET A 100 18.68 -21.39 -9.11
N ALA A 101 19.10 -22.14 -10.12
CA ALA A 101 18.31 -23.26 -10.65
C ALA A 101 18.04 -24.30 -9.57
N GLY A 102 19.08 -24.70 -8.81
CA GLY A 102 18.94 -25.66 -7.74
C GLY A 102 17.98 -25.22 -6.65
N ALA A 103 18.07 -23.97 -6.19
CA ALA A 103 17.15 -23.43 -5.18
C ALA A 103 15.71 -23.35 -5.70
N LEU A 104 15.50 -22.90 -6.93
CA LEU A 104 14.17 -22.82 -7.55
C LEU A 104 13.55 -24.20 -7.81
N GLN A 105 14.34 -25.19 -8.23
CA GLN A 105 13.88 -26.57 -8.42
C GLN A 105 13.44 -27.19 -7.10
N LEU A 106 14.20 -27.02 -6.02
CA LEU A 106 13.77 -27.48 -4.70
C LEU A 106 12.46 -26.80 -4.26
N LYS A 107 12.32 -25.51 -4.55
CA LYS A 107 11.11 -24.74 -4.22
C LYS A 107 9.90 -25.16 -5.06
N THR A 108 10.10 -25.56 -6.32
CA THR A 108 9.02 -26.00 -7.23
C THR A 108 8.73 -27.50 -7.14
N GLY A 109 9.40 -28.23 -6.26
CA GLY A 109 9.17 -29.66 -6.02
C GLY A 109 10.04 -30.62 -6.81
N GLU A 110 10.97 -30.13 -7.64
CA GLU A 110 11.92 -30.92 -8.42
C GLU A 110 13.16 -31.27 -7.58
N ALA A 111 12.98 -32.17 -6.58
CA ALA A 111 14.00 -32.38 -5.54
C ALA A 111 15.33 -32.91 -6.07
N GLU A 112 15.34 -33.92 -6.94
CA GLU A 112 16.59 -34.55 -7.42
C GLU A 112 17.41 -33.66 -8.37
N PRO A 113 16.82 -33.00 -9.40
CA PRO A 113 17.54 -32.01 -10.19
C PRO A 113 18.06 -30.82 -9.36
N GLY A 114 17.25 -30.38 -8.36
CA GLY A 114 17.65 -29.29 -7.48
C GLY A 114 18.87 -29.61 -6.63
N LYS A 115 18.91 -30.82 -6.03
CA LYS A 115 20.09 -31.31 -5.31
C LYS A 115 21.31 -31.42 -6.21
N ALA A 116 21.15 -31.99 -7.41
CA ALA A 116 22.23 -32.18 -8.36
C ALA A 116 22.86 -30.83 -8.74
N ASN A 117 22.05 -29.81 -9.02
CA ASN A 117 22.53 -28.47 -9.36
C ASN A 117 23.23 -27.78 -8.17
N LEU A 118 22.74 -27.92 -6.94
CA LEU A 118 23.42 -27.36 -5.75
C LEU A 118 24.75 -28.05 -5.47
N LEU A 119 24.82 -29.38 -5.60
CA LEU A 119 26.06 -30.14 -5.44
C LEU A 119 27.07 -29.78 -6.54
N LYS A 120 26.61 -29.57 -7.77
CA LYS A 120 27.46 -29.10 -8.86
C LYS A 120 27.94 -27.65 -8.60
N ALA A 121 27.10 -26.75 -8.11
CA ALA A 121 27.49 -25.40 -7.67
C ALA A 121 28.58 -25.46 -6.59
N TYR A 122 28.44 -26.35 -5.62
CA TYR A 122 29.42 -26.57 -4.57
C TYR A 122 30.74 -27.16 -5.13
N SER A 123 30.67 -28.04 -6.12
CA SER A 123 31.91 -28.57 -6.75
C SER A 123 32.68 -27.53 -7.55
N VAL A 124 31.98 -26.51 -8.10
CA VAL A 124 32.60 -25.36 -8.81
C VAL A 124 33.26 -24.41 -7.82
N ASP A 125 32.59 -24.12 -6.71
CA ASP A 125 33.16 -23.23 -5.67
C ASP A 125 32.72 -23.72 -4.27
N PRO A 126 33.50 -24.56 -3.60
CA PRO A 126 33.24 -25.08 -2.26
C PRO A 126 33.23 -24.00 -1.16
N GLY A 127 33.78 -22.82 -1.44
CA GLY A 127 33.85 -21.67 -0.53
C GLY A 127 32.69 -20.69 -0.65
N ASP A 128 31.72 -20.90 -1.58
CA ASP A 128 30.58 -19.99 -1.76
C ASP A 128 29.58 -20.08 -0.60
N PRO A 129 29.47 -19.03 0.26
CA PRO A 129 28.67 -19.10 1.48
C PRO A 129 27.18 -19.27 1.20
N ASP A 130 26.69 -18.74 0.08
CA ASP A 130 25.28 -18.86 -0.28
C ASP A 130 24.92 -20.29 -0.70
N THR A 131 25.82 -20.97 -1.43
CA THR A 131 25.65 -22.39 -1.80
C THR A 131 25.69 -23.29 -0.58
N VAL A 132 26.64 -23.06 0.34
CA VAL A 132 26.73 -23.80 1.62
C VAL A 132 25.48 -23.61 2.45
N THR A 133 24.96 -22.38 2.56
CA THR A 133 23.73 -22.07 3.28
C THR A 133 22.54 -22.83 2.71
N LEU A 134 22.37 -22.86 1.39
CA LEU A 134 21.28 -23.59 0.71
C LEU A 134 21.38 -25.10 0.93
N LEU A 135 22.58 -25.67 0.86
CA LEU A 135 22.81 -27.10 1.15
C LEU A 135 22.40 -27.46 2.58
N GLN A 136 22.77 -26.60 3.56
CA GLN A 136 22.40 -26.79 4.97
C GLN A 136 20.89 -26.64 5.18
N GLN A 137 20.25 -25.63 4.59
CA GLN A 137 18.81 -25.41 4.68
C GLN A 137 17.98 -26.61 4.17
N HIS A 138 18.45 -27.25 3.11
CA HIS A 138 17.79 -28.39 2.50
C HIS A 138 18.33 -29.74 2.97
N LYS A 139 19.23 -29.75 3.98
CA LYS A 139 19.83 -30.98 4.55
C LYS A 139 20.50 -31.88 3.49
N ILE A 140 21.21 -31.25 2.58
CA ILE A 140 21.97 -31.93 1.53
C ILE A 140 23.44 -31.96 1.98
N ASP A 141 23.98 -33.15 2.21
CA ASP A 141 25.37 -33.32 2.61
C ASP A 141 26.29 -33.14 1.38
N PRO A 142 27.22 -32.18 1.39
CA PRO A 142 28.21 -32.04 0.34
C PRO A 142 29.17 -33.24 0.31
N PRO A 143 29.65 -33.68 -0.84
CA PRO A 143 30.64 -34.75 -0.93
C PRO A 143 31.88 -34.35 -0.13
N ARG A 144 32.35 -35.25 0.74
CA ARG A 144 33.60 -35.02 1.49
C ARG A 144 34.73 -34.75 0.50
N PRO A 145 35.52 -33.67 0.67
CA PRO A 145 36.69 -33.49 -0.13
C PRO A 145 37.57 -34.73 0.01
N ALA A 146 37.99 -35.32 -1.11
CA ALA A 146 38.93 -36.42 -1.12
C ALA A 146 40.17 -35.97 -0.33
N ALA A 147 40.56 -36.76 0.66
CA ALA A 147 41.78 -36.48 1.43
C ALA A 147 42.94 -36.30 0.46
N PRO A 148 43.83 -35.27 0.65
CA PRO A 148 44.95 -35.04 -0.23
C PRO A 148 45.82 -36.30 -0.23
N GLN A 149 45.99 -36.95 -1.38
CA GLN A 149 46.94 -38.03 -1.58
C GLN A 149 48.33 -37.44 -1.31
N ALA A 150 49.07 -38.07 -0.40
CA ALA A 150 50.45 -37.70 -0.10
C ALA A 150 51.31 -37.71 -1.38
N PRO A 151 52.15 -36.72 -1.61
CA PRO A 151 53.01 -36.70 -2.80
C PRO A 151 54.03 -37.83 -2.75
N VAL A 152 54.04 -38.62 -3.82
CA VAL A 152 55.05 -39.63 -4.07
C VAL A 152 56.40 -38.90 -4.20
N ALA A 153 57.39 -39.32 -3.41
CA ALA A 153 58.74 -38.77 -3.36
C ALA A 153 59.46 -38.89 -4.71
N ALA A 154 60.00 -37.81 -5.21
CA ALA A 154 61.05 -37.78 -6.31
C ALA A 154 62.44 -37.50 -5.71
N PRO A 155 63.46 -38.04 -6.28
CA PRO A 155 64.83 -38.14 -5.67
C PRO A 155 65.57 -36.81 -5.58
N PRO A 156 66.68 -36.77 -4.77
CA PRO A 156 67.27 -35.50 -4.33
C PRO A 156 68.25 -34.91 -5.37
N VAL A 157 68.19 -33.59 -5.54
CA VAL A 157 69.24 -32.81 -6.22
C VAL A 157 69.72 -31.74 -5.22
N VAL A 158 71.04 -31.73 -5.20
CA VAL A 158 71.97 -31.05 -4.31
C VAL A 158 71.87 -29.52 -4.33
N ALA A 159 72.09 -28.96 -3.14
CA ALA A 159 72.23 -27.52 -2.90
C ALA A 159 73.49 -26.91 -3.49
N PRO A 160 73.53 -25.56 -3.61
CA PRO A 160 74.50 -24.85 -2.80
C PRO A 160 73.99 -23.56 -2.11
N THR A 161 74.37 -23.54 -0.88
CA THR A 161 75.00 -22.50 0.00
C THR A 161 74.74 -21.01 -0.24
N ALA A 162 74.13 -20.43 0.76
CA ALA A 162 74.50 -19.26 1.58
C ALA A 162 74.76 -17.88 0.94
N THR A 163 74.16 -16.88 1.43
CA THR A 163 74.83 -15.83 2.23
C THR A 163 73.90 -14.96 2.98
N GLN A 164 74.19 -14.69 4.23
CA GLN A 164 73.68 -13.86 5.30
C GLN A 164 73.58 -12.39 4.94
N GLN A 165 72.61 -11.68 5.63
CA GLN A 165 72.95 -10.60 6.57
C GLN A 165 71.57 -10.00 7.02
N SER A 166 71.21 -10.13 8.25
CA SER A 166 71.47 -9.25 9.47
C SER A 166 70.97 -7.83 9.29
N ALA A 167 70.15 -7.28 10.09
CA ALA A 167 70.22 -6.93 11.48
C ALA A 167 68.83 -6.32 11.90
N ALA A 168 68.29 -6.71 13.01
CA ALA A 168 68.42 -6.16 14.32
C ALA A 168 67.52 -4.92 14.51
N SER A 169 66.64 -4.82 15.38
CA SER A 169 66.56 -4.89 16.86
C SER A 169 65.73 -3.66 17.28
N LEU A 170 64.86 -3.58 18.23
CA LEU A 170 64.83 -3.75 19.68
C LEU A 170 63.33 -3.61 20.10
N ALA A 171 62.76 -4.48 20.86
CA ALA A 171 62.68 -4.53 22.32
C ALA A 171 61.86 -3.38 22.92
N SER A 172 60.93 -3.49 23.79
CA SER A 172 60.65 -4.20 25.02
C SER A 172 59.23 -3.82 25.39
N GLY A 173 58.37 -4.54 25.94
CA GLY A 173 58.35 -5.34 27.17
C GLY A 173 57.23 -4.81 28.06
N VAL A 174 56.42 -5.60 28.55
CA VAL A 174 56.08 -5.96 29.91
C VAL A 174 54.64 -6.51 30.00
N ALA A 175 54.58 -7.73 30.48
CA ALA A 175 53.36 -8.46 30.83
C ALA A 175 52.80 -8.02 32.15
N ALA A 176 51.54 -8.09 32.35
CA ALA A 176 50.89 -8.37 33.64
C ALA A 176 49.54 -9.09 33.44
N THR A 177 49.49 -10.24 33.97
CA THR A 177 48.42 -11.19 34.20
C THR A 177 47.35 -10.63 35.10
N ALA A 178 46.08 -10.92 34.83
CA ALA A 178 45.09 -11.24 35.86
C ALA A 178 43.91 -12.02 35.27
N GLU A 179 43.68 -13.17 35.83
CA GLU A 179 42.57 -14.12 35.56
C GLU A 179 41.26 -13.67 36.25
N PRO A 180 40.12 -14.34 35.91
CA PRO A 180 38.78 -13.81 35.98
C PRO A 180 38.07 -14.06 37.31
N VAL A 181 37.19 -13.15 37.71
CA VAL A 181 36.27 -13.33 38.82
C VAL A 181 34.85 -13.52 38.28
N SER A 182 34.27 -14.61 38.72
CA SER A 182 32.93 -15.15 38.43
C SER A 182 31.81 -14.25 38.95
N ALA A 183 30.75 -14.16 38.17
CA ALA A 183 29.47 -13.55 38.53
C ALA A 183 28.71 -14.32 39.60
N PRO A 184 27.82 -13.71 40.33
CA PRO A 184 26.67 -14.43 40.91
C PRO A 184 25.35 -14.01 40.31
N THR A 185 24.57 -15.03 39.93
CA THR A 185 23.14 -14.97 39.59
C THR A 185 22.27 -14.51 40.77
N PRO A 186 21.26 -13.67 40.56
CA PRO A 186 20.19 -13.49 41.54
C PRO A 186 19.00 -14.42 41.29
N LYS A 187 18.54 -15.02 42.35
CA LYS A 187 17.35 -15.87 42.49
C LYS A 187 16.10 -15.00 42.68
N PRO A 188 14.88 -15.48 42.31
CA PRO A 188 13.69 -14.63 42.19
C PRO A 188 13.02 -14.34 43.54
N ALA A 189 12.50 -13.14 43.70
CA ALA A 189 11.72 -12.69 44.84
C ALA A 189 10.22 -12.84 44.63
N ALA A 190 9.57 -13.11 45.72
CA ALA A 190 8.20 -13.56 45.88
C ALA A 190 7.13 -12.48 45.63
N THR A 191 5.96 -12.93 45.18
CA THR A 191 4.68 -12.23 45.14
C THR A 191 4.15 -11.78 46.49
N PRO A 192 3.52 -10.62 46.61
CA PRO A 192 2.70 -10.31 47.78
C PRO A 192 1.24 -10.70 47.60
N ARG A 193 0.72 -11.24 48.64
CA ARG A 193 -0.60 -11.80 48.94
C ARG A 193 -1.63 -10.68 49.14
N ALA A 194 -2.83 -10.85 48.60
CA ALA A 194 -4.00 -10.01 48.81
C ALA A 194 -4.63 -10.21 50.19
N PRO A 195 -5.26 -9.22 50.78
CA PRO A 195 -6.03 -9.42 52.00
C PRO A 195 -7.48 -9.83 51.70
N SER A 196 -7.91 -10.79 52.48
CA SER A 196 -9.24 -11.37 52.62
C SER A 196 -10.23 -10.40 53.28
N GLY A 197 -11.43 -10.30 52.77
CA GLY A 197 -12.58 -9.72 53.46
C GLY A 197 -13.85 -10.53 53.15
N SER A 198 -14.37 -11.15 54.20
CA SER A 198 -15.48 -12.08 54.23
C SER A 198 -16.83 -11.40 54.06
N SER A 199 -17.76 -12.05 53.37
CA SER A 199 -19.12 -12.33 53.90
C SER A 199 -19.93 -13.18 52.92
N ALA A 200 -20.39 -14.31 53.40
CA ALA A 200 -21.36 -15.20 52.79
C ALA A 200 -22.72 -15.06 53.53
N PRO A 201 -23.77 -15.86 53.24
CA PRO A 201 -24.45 -16.07 51.96
C PRO A 201 -25.99 -15.79 52.10
N VAL A 202 -26.71 -15.57 51.01
CA VAL A 202 -28.14 -15.74 50.99
C VAL A 202 -28.56 -16.72 49.92
N ARG A 203 -29.25 -17.74 50.37
CA ARG A 203 -29.86 -18.83 49.69
C ARG A 203 -31.17 -18.34 49.06
N ALA A 204 -31.39 -18.57 47.76
CA ALA A 204 -32.72 -18.50 47.16
C ALA A 204 -32.94 -19.60 46.14
N GLU A 205 -34.09 -20.17 46.24
CA GLU A 205 -34.66 -21.39 45.73
C GLU A 205 -34.72 -21.52 44.19
N SER A 206 -34.71 -22.77 43.75
CA SER A 206 -35.01 -23.19 42.39
C SER A 206 -36.51 -23.15 42.11
N PRO A 207 -36.94 -22.74 40.90
CA PRO A 207 -38.23 -23.15 40.36
C PRO A 207 -38.08 -24.10 39.16
N ALA A 208 -38.83 -25.18 39.31
CA ALA A 208 -39.47 -26.05 38.36
C ALA A 208 -39.11 -26.03 36.85
N GLN A 209 -38.78 -27.21 36.38
CA GLN A 209 -38.69 -27.64 34.99
C GLN A 209 -39.99 -27.41 34.22
N ARG A 210 -39.93 -26.74 33.07
CA ARG A 210 -40.90 -26.81 31.96
C ARG A 210 -40.28 -27.59 30.81
N PRO A 211 -41.08 -28.35 30.04
CA PRO A 211 -40.55 -29.26 29.00
C PRO A 211 -40.06 -28.50 27.76
N ALA A 212 -39.02 -29.01 27.17
CA ALA A 212 -38.39 -28.49 25.96
C ALA A 212 -39.30 -28.54 24.73
N PRO A 213 -39.28 -27.52 23.84
CA PRO A 213 -39.92 -27.61 22.54
C PRO A 213 -39.08 -28.45 21.60
N ALA A 214 -39.78 -29.20 20.73
CA ALA A 214 -39.19 -30.09 19.73
C ALA A 214 -38.26 -29.32 18.78
N GLN A 215 -37.08 -29.85 18.53
CA GLN A 215 -36.12 -29.36 17.53
C GLN A 215 -36.68 -29.57 16.13
N PRO A 216 -36.56 -28.59 15.22
CA PRO A 216 -36.83 -28.84 13.81
C PRO A 216 -35.65 -29.64 13.20
N ARG A 217 -36.02 -30.66 12.43
CA ARG A 217 -35.09 -31.52 11.69
C ARG A 217 -34.25 -30.67 10.74
N ARG A 218 -32.90 -30.75 10.84
CA ARG A 218 -31.95 -30.23 9.87
C ARG A 218 -32.18 -30.87 8.50
N PRO A 219 -32.20 -30.09 7.41
CA PRO A 219 -32.03 -30.66 6.07
C PRO A 219 -30.59 -31.16 5.95
N GLN A 220 -30.43 -32.37 5.42
CA GLN A 220 -29.10 -32.91 5.11
C GLN A 220 -28.52 -32.17 3.89
N PRO A 221 -27.22 -31.92 3.80
CA PRO A 221 -26.59 -31.34 2.61
C PRO A 221 -26.66 -32.35 1.47
N VAL A 222 -27.10 -31.88 0.31
CA VAL A 222 -27.02 -32.63 -0.94
C VAL A 222 -25.53 -32.65 -1.36
N VAL A 223 -24.90 -33.78 -1.22
CA VAL A 223 -23.58 -34.07 -1.79
C VAL A 223 -23.78 -34.22 -3.30
N VAL A 224 -23.16 -33.35 -4.08
CA VAL A 224 -23.01 -33.55 -5.51
C VAL A 224 -21.81 -34.47 -5.70
N GLU A 225 -22.09 -35.77 -5.94
CA GLU A 225 -21.08 -36.72 -6.43
C GLU A 225 -20.69 -36.33 -7.86
N GLU A 226 -19.40 -36.17 -8.09
CA GLU A 226 -18.81 -36.21 -9.43
C GLU A 226 -18.94 -37.63 -9.97
N VAL A 227 -19.61 -37.76 -11.10
CA VAL A 227 -19.67 -39.03 -11.85
C VAL A 227 -18.57 -38.98 -12.90
N GLU A 228 -17.54 -39.78 -12.68
CA GLU A 228 -16.59 -40.19 -13.73
C GLU A 228 -17.28 -41.10 -14.72
N ASP A 229 -17.07 -40.84 -15.99
CA ASP A 229 -17.51 -41.68 -17.11
C ASP A 229 -16.54 -42.86 -17.23
N ASP A 230 -16.96 -44.05 -16.84
CA ASP A 230 -16.35 -45.31 -17.26
C ASP A 230 -17.32 -46.10 -18.14
N ASP A 231 -17.00 -46.13 -19.42
CA ASP A 231 -17.57 -47.07 -20.37
C ASP A 231 -16.92 -48.46 -20.19
N GLU A 232 -17.64 -49.41 -19.64
CA GLU A 232 -17.31 -50.82 -19.80
C GLU A 232 -18.58 -51.66 -20.12
N ASP A 233 -18.53 -52.20 -21.32
CA ASP A 233 -19.40 -53.18 -21.90
C ASP A 233 -19.28 -54.52 -21.20
N ASP A 234 -20.34 -55.01 -20.54
CA ASP A 234 -20.39 -56.39 -20.18
C ASP A 234 -21.83 -56.98 -20.25
N SER A 235 -22.00 -57.85 -21.19
CA SER A 235 -23.22 -58.60 -21.37
C SER A 235 -23.20 -59.95 -20.62
N PRO A 236 -24.18 -60.27 -19.78
CA PRO A 236 -24.31 -61.63 -19.30
C PRO A 236 -25.31 -62.48 -20.13
N ARG A 237 -24.80 -63.52 -20.64
CA ARG A 237 -25.56 -64.65 -21.28
C ARG A 237 -26.46 -65.34 -20.29
N GLY A 238 -27.58 -65.72 -20.84
CA GLY A 238 -28.75 -66.29 -20.25
C GLY A 238 -28.69 -67.50 -19.37
N ARG A 239 -29.82 -67.69 -18.68
CA ARG A 239 -30.42 -69.05 -18.44
C ARG A 239 -31.94 -68.90 -18.55
N ARG A 240 -32.49 -69.72 -19.40
CA ARG A 240 -33.94 -70.00 -19.49
C ARG A 240 -34.34 -70.88 -18.32
N ASP A 241 -35.44 -70.55 -17.72
CA ASP A 241 -36.32 -71.51 -17.14
C ASP A 241 -37.79 -71.10 -17.34
N SER A 242 -38.53 -72.03 -17.80
CA SER A 242 -39.92 -71.97 -18.19
C SER A 242 -40.85 -72.25 -17.00
N SER A 243 -41.85 -71.38 -16.79
CA SER A 243 -43.14 -71.89 -16.25
C SER A 243 -44.28 -71.00 -16.73
N GLN A 244 -45.29 -71.68 -17.23
CA GLN A 244 -46.57 -71.19 -17.75
C GLN A 244 -47.39 -70.56 -16.59
N GLY A 245 -48.07 -69.46 -16.89
CA GLY A 245 -49.08 -68.88 -16.00
C GLY A 245 -49.72 -67.64 -16.56
N GLY A 246 -50.92 -67.66 -17.03
CA GLY A 246 -51.99 -66.71 -16.95
C GLY A 246 -51.92 -65.47 -17.83
N GLY A 247 -52.73 -65.37 -18.79
CA GLY A 247 -52.92 -64.33 -19.84
C GLY A 247 -53.29 -62.90 -19.37
N ARG A 248 -53.21 -62.54 -18.06
CA ARG A 248 -53.44 -61.14 -17.52
C ARG A 248 -52.16 -60.41 -17.35
N GLY A 249 -51.00 -61.07 -17.22
CA GLY A 249 -49.70 -60.41 -17.05
C GLY A 249 -49.17 -59.75 -18.31
N LYS A 250 -49.48 -60.21 -19.47
CA LYS A 250 -48.98 -59.67 -20.76
C LYS A 250 -49.46 -58.26 -21.07
N TRP A 251 -50.64 -57.86 -20.65
CA TRP A 251 -51.15 -56.50 -20.84
C TRP A 251 -50.57 -55.50 -19.82
N VAL A 252 -50.25 -55.99 -18.63
CA VAL A 252 -49.59 -55.16 -17.62
C VAL A 252 -48.14 -54.89 -17.97
N THR A 253 -47.42 -55.91 -18.52
CA THR A 253 -46.03 -55.72 -18.98
C THR A 253 -45.97 -54.89 -20.28
N VAL A 254 -46.92 -54.96 -21.16
CA VAL A 254 -47.01 -54.13 -22.39
C VAL A 254 -47.38 -52.69 -21.95
N ALA A 255 -48.25 -52.51 -21.00
CA ALA A 255 -48.57 -51.16 -20.45
C ALA A 255 -47.38 -50.55 -19.69
N LEU A 256 -46.62 -51.31 -18.87
CA LEU A 256 -45.41 -50.90 -18.22
C LEU A 256 -44.26 -50.60 -19.20
N LEU A 257 -44.08 -51.40 -20.25
CA LEU A 257 -43.13 -51.13 -21.33
C LEU A 257 -43.52 -49.88 -22.13
N GLY A 258 -44.81 -49.70 -22.42
CA GLY A 258 -45.34 -48.53 -23.09
C GLY A 258 -45.18 -47.26 -22.22
N ALA A 259 -45.40 -47.35 -20.91
CA ALA A 259 -45.15 -46.31 -19.96
C ALA A 259 -43.63 -45.98 -19.87
N LEU A 260 -42.77 -47.00 -19.86
CA LEU A 260 -41.32 -46.84 -19.84
C LEU A 260 -40.79 -46.17 -21.12
N VAL A 261 -41.34 -46.55 -22.30
CA VAL A 261 -40.99 -45.95 -23.61
C VAL A 261 -41.40 -44.47 -23.69
N LEU A 262 -42.42 -44.06 -22.96
CA LEU A 262 -42.83 -42.65 -22.89
C LEU A 262 -42.12 -41.90 -21.75
N PHE A 263 -41.83 -42.60 -20.64
CA PHE A 263 -41.22 -41.99 -19.44
C PHE A 263 -39.72 -41.69 -19.64
N ILE A 264 -38.98 -42.61 -20.32
CA ILE A 264 -37.54 -42.40 -20.55
C ILE A 264 -37.24 -41.16 -21.40
N PRO A 265 -37.88 -40.97 -22.60
CA PRO A 265 -37.68 -39.74 -23.38
C PRO A 265 -38.15 -38.48 -22.63
N GLY A 266 -39.29 -38.58 -21.95
CA GLY A 266 -39.80 -37.47 -21.12
C GLY A 266 -38.84 -37.11 -19.99
N TYR A 267 -38.30 -38.08 -19.28
CA TYR A 267 -37.28 -37.90 -18.25
C TYR A 267 -35.95 -37.38 -18.83
N MET A 268 -35.49 -37.90 -19.97
CA MET A 268 -34.32 -37.39 -20.70
C MET A 268 -34.52 -35.94 -21.16
N MET A 269 -35.69 -35.63 -21.69
CA MET A 269 -36.01 -34.25 -22.08
C MET A 269 -36.09 -33.30 -20.90
N TYR A 270 -36.68 -33.74 -19.78
CA TYR A 270 -36.72 -33.01 -18.52
C TYR A 270 -35.30 -32.77 -17.95
N THR A 271 -34.47 -33.82 -17.89
CA THR A 271 -33.10 -33.69 -17.36
C THR A 271 -32.23 -32.85 -18.30
N ARG A 272 -32.42 -32.93 -19.62
CA ARG A 272 -31.73 -32.08 -20.60
C ARG A 272 -32.17 -30.62 -20.44
N HIS A 273 -33.46 -30.37 -20.24
CA HIS A 273 -34.00 -29.05 -20.01
C HIS A 273 -33.46 -28.46 -18.70
N THR A 274 -33.51 -29.18 -17.57
CA THR A 274 -33.00 -28.71 -16.28
C THR A 274 -31.48 -28.45 -16.30
N ARG A 275 -30.69 -29.28 -16.99
CA ARG A 275 -29.26 -29.05 -17.22
C ARG A 275 -28.99 -27.79 -18.05
N ASN A 276 -29.81 -27.53 -19.08
CA ASN A 276 -29.65 -26.31 -19.88
C ASN A 276 -30.01 -25.07 -19.09
N VAL A 277 -31.08 -25.07 -18.30
CA VAL A 277 -31.46 -23.98 -17.38
C VAL A 277 -30.37 -23.74 -16.37
N ALA A 278 -29.83 -24.80 -15.77
CA ALA A 278 -28.72 -24.65 -14.78
C ALA A 278 -27.44 -24.07 -15.43
N ARG A 279 -27.12 -24.46 -16.69
CA ARG A 279 -25.98 -23.91 -17.42
C ARG A 279 -26.15 -22.42 -17.74
N GLU A 280 -27.30 -22.02 -18.25
CA GLU A 280 -27.58 -20.61 -18.57
C GLU A 280 -27.61 -19.77 -17.31
N LEU A 281 -28.22 -20.25 -16.22
CA LEU A 281 -28.19 -19.58 -14.91
C LEU A 281 -26.75 -19.38 -14.43
N LYS A 282 -25.95 -20.45 -14.42
CA LYS A 282 -24.54 -20.40 -14.03
C LYS A 282 -23.75 -19.39 -14.85
N LYS A 283 -23.89 -19.39 -16.16
CA LYS A 283 -23.23 -18.46 -17.09
C LYS A 283 -23.53 -16.99 -16.75
N HIS A 284 -24.79 -16.65 -16.48
CA HIS A 284 -25.19 -15.29 -16.14
C HIS A 284 -24.70 -14.87 -14.75
N LEU A 285 -24.72 -15.80 -13.78
CA LEU A 285 -24.18 -15.54 -12.43
C LEU A 285 -22.65 -15.33 -12.46
N GLU A 286 -21.90 -16.15 -13.20
CA GLU A 286 -20.46 -16.00 -13.37
C GLU A 286 -20.12 -14.66 -14.06
N ALA A 287 -20.86 -14.30 -15.11
CA ALA A 287 -20.69 -13.00 -15.77
C ALA A 287 -20.94 -11.83 -14.82
N SER A 288 -21.98 -11.88 -13.98
CA SER A 288 -22.25 -10.87 -12.97
C SER A 288 -21.14 -10.80 -11.93
N ALA A 289 -20.69 -11.94 -11.39
CA ALA A 289 -19.63 -12.01 -10.39
C ALA A 289 -18.30 -11.39 -10.89
N GLU A 290 -17.91 -11.67 -12.14
CA GLU A 290 -16.70 -11.09 -12.73
C GLU A 290 -16.81 -9.59 -12.93
N LEU A 291 -17.99 -9.09 -13.31
CA LEU A 291 -18.24 -7.67 -13.49
C LEU A 291 -18.21 -6.91 -12.15
N LEU A 292 -18.68 -7.53 -11.05
CA LEU A 292 -18.63 -6.95 -9.70
C LEU A 292 -17.21 -6.73 -9.19
N LYS A 293 -16.20 -7.49 -9.68
CA LYS A 293 -14.79 -7.31 -9.28
C LYS A 293 -14.12 -6.09 -9.91
N ARG A 294 -14.62 -5.58 -11.04
CA ARG A 294 -13.99 -4.47 -11.78
C ARG A 294 -14.17 -3.10 -11.13
N ASP A 295 -15.10 -2.98 -10.21
CA ASP A 295 -15.34 -1.80 -9.37
C ASP A 295 -15.50 -0.48 -10.12
N SER A 296 -16.19 -0.50 -11.24
CA SER A 296 -16.56 0.70 -11.99
C SER A 296 -18.08 0.86 -12.07
N PHE A 297 -18.56 2.08 -12.24
CA PHE A 297 -19.99 2.37 -12.33
C PHE A 297 -20.68 1.61 -13.48
N ASP A 298 -20.01 1.52 -14.62
CA ASP A 298 -20.47 0.75 -15.77
C ASP A 298 -20.45 -0.76 -15.50
N SER A 299 -19.40 -1.27 -14.83
CA SER A 299 -19.33 -2.70 -14.53
C SER A 299 -20.42 -3.14 -13.56
N TYR A 300 -20.77 -2.32 -12.57
CA TYR A 300 -21.90 -2.58 -11.68
C TYR A 300 -23.24 -2.55 -12.44
N LYS A 301 -23.40 -1.64 -13.42
CA LYS A 301 -24.59 -1.64 -14.27
C LYS A 301 -24.71 -2.93 -15.08
N LYS A 302 -23.64 -3.33 -15.75
CA LYS A 302 -23.57 -4.57 -16.53
C LYS A 302 -23.71 -5.83 -15.65
N ALA A 303 -23.20 -5.79 -14.41
CA ALA A 303 -23.41 -6.86 -13.43
C ALA A 303 -24.89 -7.02 -13.07
N CYS A 304 -25.61 -5.90 -12.88
CA CYS A 304 -27.06 -5.95 -12.68
C CYS A 304 -27.77 -6.56 -13.91
N GLU A 305 -27.43 -6.12 -15.12
CA GLU A 305 -28.02 -6.67 -16.36
C GLU A 305 -27.78 -8.18 -16.52
N ALA A 306 -26.58 -8.64 -16.11
CA ALA A 306 -26.26 -10.08 -16.13
C ALA A 306 -27.06 -10.86 -15.04
N ALA A 307 -27.19 -10.30 -13.84
CA ALA A 307 -27.96 -10.91 -12.77
C ALA A 307 -29.48 -10.89 -13.05
N ASP A 308 -29.99 -9.83 -13.70
CA ASP A 308 -31.38 -9.79 -14.17
C ASP A 308 -31.67 -10.92 -15.19
N LYS A 309 -30.74 -11.18 -16.12
CA LYS A 309 -30.85 -12.35 -17.04
C LYS A 309 -30.81 -13.68 -16.28
N ALA A 310 -30.07 -13.76 -15.18
CA ALA A 310 -30.13 -14.95 -14.33
C ALA A 310 -31.52 -15.12 -13.68
N LEU A 311 -32.18 -14.03 -13.27
CA LEU A 311 -33.56 -14.06 -12.75
C LEU A 311 -34.59 -14.36 -13.82
N GLU A 312 -34.38 -13.98 -15.08
CA GLU A 312 -35.23 -14.42 -16.20
C GLU A 312 -35.18 -15.95 -16.39
N VAL A 313 -34.03 -16.60 -16.13
CA VAL A 313 -33.88 -18.05 -16.17
C VAL A 313 -34.46 -18.72 -14.93
N ASN A 314 -34.23 -18.14 -13.73
CA ASN A 314 -34.77 -18.62 -12.44
C ASN A 314 -35.05 -17.44 -11.53
N SER A 315 -36.33 -17.06 -11.43
CA SER A 315 -36.82 -15.93 -10.64
C SER A 315 -36.57 -16.06 -9.13
N ASP A 316 -36.39 -17.27 -8.63
CA ASP A 316 -36.14 -17.54 -7.21
C ASP A 316 -34.65 -17.72 -6.88
N SER A 317 -33.76 -17.35 -7.80
CA SER A 317 -32.31 -17.44 -7.60
C SER A 317 -31.83 -16.48 -6.51
N GLY A 318 -31.67 -16.97 -5.27
CA GLY A 318 -31.20 -16.18 -4.13
C GLY A 318 -29.84 -15.53 -4.43
N LEU A 319 -28.91 -16.24 -5.09
CA LEU A 319 -27.59 -15.70 -5.43
C LEU A 319 -27.68 -14.55 -6.45
N ALA A 320 -28.60 -14.60 -7.44
CA ALA A 320 -28.81 -13.49 -8.36
C ALA A 320 -29.35 -12.25 -7.61
N HIS A 321 -30.29 -12.45 -6.70
CA HIS A 321 -30.76 -11.39 -5.82
C HIS A 321 -29.64 -10.84 -4.92
N GLY A 322 -28.75 -11.70 -4.41
CA GLY A 322 -27.57 -11.28 -3.64
C GLY A 322 -26.63 -10.37 -4.43
N TYR A 323 -26.36 -10.71 -5.69
CA TYR A 323 -25.53 -9.88 -6.60
C TYR A 323 -26.18 -8.53 -6.90
N LEU A 324 -27.49 -8.53 -7.19
CA LEU A 324 -28.24 -7.29 -7.42
C LEU A 324 -28.28 -6.40 -6.17
N ALA A 325 -28.59 -6.98 -5.02
CA ALA A 325 -28.60 -6.24 -3.75
C ALA A 325 -27.25 -5.58 -3.48
N TYR A 326 -26.14 -6.32 -3.65
CA TYR A 326 -24.80 -5.79 -3.46
C TYR A 326 -24.46 -4.69 -4.48
N ALA A 327 -24.71 -4.93 -5.77
CA ALA A 327 -24.42 -3.96 -6.82
C ALA A 327 -25.21 -2.66 -6.62
N TYR A 328 -26.50 -2.74 -6.30
CA TYR A 328 -27.33 -1.55 -6.03
C TYR A 328 -26.96 -0.86 -4.71
N ALA A 329 -26.51 -1.58 -3.69
CA ALA A 329 -26.02 -0.99 -2.44
C ALA A 329 -24.75 -0.15 -2.69
N ILE A 330 -23.78 -0.66 -3.45
CA ILE A 330 -22.59 0.11 -3.87
C ILE A 330 -23.00 1.31 -4.74
N ARG A 331 -23.87 1.12 -5.72
CA ARG A 331 -24.35 2.21 -6.58
C ARG A 331 -25.04 3.30 -5.78
N TRP A 332 -25.79 2.95 -4.75
CA TRP A 332 -26.44 3.93 -3.87
C TRP A 332 -25.42 4.64 -2.98
N GLY A 333 -24.64 3.90 -2.20
CA GLY A 333 -23.79 4.47 -1.16
C GLY A 333 -22.49 5.08 -1.67
N GLU A 334 -21.79 4.39 -2.59
CA GLU A 334 -20.49 4.82 -3.08
C GLU A 334 -20.56 5.66 -4.38
N HIS A 335 -21.55 5.39 -5.23
CA HIS A 335 -21.63 6.03 -6.54
C HIS A 335 -22.64 7.17 -6.65
N GLY A 336 -23.44 7.40 -5.62
CA GLY A 336 -24.45 8.46 -5.65
C GLY A 336 -25.68 8.14 -6.50
N GLY A 337 -26.08 6.86 -6.60
CA GLY A 337 -27.17 6.38 -7.45
C GLY A 337 -28.59 6.75 -6.99
N GLY A 338 -28.73 7.52 -5.90
CA GLY A 338 -30.02 8.07 -5.42
C GLY A 338 -31.01 7.03 -4.89
N ASP A 339 -32.26 7.47 -4.73
CA ASP A 339 -33.35 6.67 -4.11
C ASP A 339 -33.75 5.45 -4.94
N ASP A 340 -33.57 5.47 -6.26
CA ASP A 340 -33.88 4.30 -7.11
C ASP A 340 -32.92 3.13 -6.81
N ALA A 341 -31.61 3.41 -6.72
CA ALA A 341 -30.63 2.39 -6.36
C ALA A 341 -30.86 1.86 -4.95
N ARG A 342 -31.24 2.74 -4.00
CA ARG A 342 -31.60 2.36 -2.65
C ARG A 342 -32.77 1.38 -2.65
N ARG A 343 -33.88 1.75 -3.28
CA ARG A 343 -35.10 0.93 -3.34
C ARG A 343 -34.80 -0.44 -3.92
N ARG A 344 -34.09 -0.50 -5.04
CA ARG A 344 -33.70 -1.78 -5.68
C ARG A 344 -32.79 -2.62 -4.78
N ALA A 345 -31.84 -2.01 -4.08
CA ALA A 345 -31.00 -2.73 -3.11
C ALA A 345 -31.84 -3.38 -2.01
N GLU A 346 -32.78 -2.63 -1.43
CA GLU A 346 -33.70 -3.11 -0.38
C GLU A 346 -34.65 -4.22 -0.90
N GLU A 347 -35.21 -4.07 -2.12
CA GLU A 347 -36.07 -5.08 -2.78
C GLU A 347 -35.33 -6.40 -3.02
N HIS A 348 -34.15 -6.34 -3.61
CA HIS A 348 -33.38 -7.56 -3.91
C HIS A 348 -32.76 -8.18 -2.64
N LEU A 349 -32.43 -7.38 -1.64
CA LEU A 349 -31.99 -7.88 -0.32
C LEU A 349 -33.12 -8.70 0.32
N ALA A 350 -34.34 -8.19 0.33
CA ALA A 350 -35.50 -8.87 0.89
C ALA A 350 -35.84 -10.17 0.11
N ALA A 351 -35.73 -10.12 -1.22
CA ALA A 351 -35.96 -11.30 -2.08
C ALA A 351 -34.89 -12.39 -1.88
N GLY A 352 -33.61 -12.02 -1.80
CA GLY A 352 -32.53 -12.96 -1.52
C GLY A 352 -32.65 -13.62 -0.14
N MET A 353 -32.99 -12.83 0.90
CA MET A 353 -33.27 -13.37 2.23
C MET A 353 -34.46 -14.35 2.23
N LYS A 354 -35.55 -14.01 1.51
CA LYS A 354 -36.70 -14.88 1.35
C LYS A 354 -36.36 -16.19 0.62
N ALA A 355 -35.47 -16.12 -0.37
CA ALA A 355 -34.96 -17.30 -1.09
C ALA A 355 -34.00 -18.15 -0.27
N GLY A 356 -33.61 -17.69 0.94
CA GLY A 356 -32.70 -18.39 1.84
C GLY A 356 -31.23 -18.31 1.42
N ASP A 357 -30.85 -17.29 0.63
CA ASP A 357 -29.44 -17.06 0.26
C ASP A 357 -28.60 -16.69 1.49
N VAL A 358 -27.43 -17.27 1.59
CA VAL A 358 -26.41 -17.05 2.62
C VAL A 358 -25.08 -16.67 2.00
N SER A 359 -25.08 -16.20 0.76
CA SER A 359 -23.89 -15.79 0.04
C SER A 359 -23.21 -14.58 0.70
N SER A 360 -21.89 -14.49 0.50
CA SER A 360 -21.14 -13.32 0.97
C SER A 360 -21.64 -12.01 0.36
N HIS A 361 -22.20 -12.05 -0.85
CA HIS A 361 -22.75 -10.86 -1.51
C HIS A 361 -24.03 -10.37 -0.81
N LEU A 362 -24.92 -11.28 -0.42
CA LEU A 362 -26.14 -10.89 0.29
C LEU A 362 -25.83 -10.35 1.68
N ILE A 363 -24.90 -10.99 2.41
CA ILE A 363 -24.43 -10.53 3.73
C ILE A 363 -23.77 -9.15 3.61
N ALA A 364 -22.90 -8.96 2.60
CA ALA A 364 -22.28 -7.66 2.35
C ALA A 364 -23.32 -6.59 1.99
N ALA A 365 -24.31 -6.93 1.15
CA ALA A 365 -25.39 -6.03 0.79
C ALA A 365 -26.22 -5.59 2.01
N GLU A 366 -26.56 -6.52 2.90
CA GLU A 366 -27.28 -6.20 4.14
C GLU A 366 -26.49 -5.18 4.98
N ALA A 367 -25.20 -5.45 5.20
CA ALA A 367 -24.34 -4.56 5.98
C ALA A 367 -24.22 -3.15 5.35
N LEU A 368 -24.07 -3.08 4.02
CA LEU A 368 -23.97 -1.82 3.29
C LEU A 368 -25.31 -1.05 3.33
N VAL A 369 -26.44 -1.71 3.06
CA VAL A 369 -27.77 -1.09 3.08
C VAL A 369 -28.07 -0.51 4.46
N GLN A 370 -27.78 -1.26 5.53
CA GLN A 370 -27.97 -0.77 6.89
C GLN A 370 -27.03 0.40 7.21
N THR A 371 -25.77 0.34 6.75
CA THR A 371 -24.79 1.40 6.98
C THR A 371 -25.22 2.71 6.31
N TYR A 372 -25.56 2.66 5.02
CA TYR A 372 -26.00 3.85 4.27
C TYR A 372 -27.38 4.33 4.70
N GLY A 373 -28.21 3.45 5.28
CA GLY A 373 -29.47 3.76 5.91
C GLY A 373 -29.36 4.37 7.32
N GLY A 374 -28.14 4.68 7.79
CA GLY A 374 -27.88 5.33 9.08
C GLY A 374 -27.76 4.39 10.29
N LYS A 375 -27.77 3.07 10.09
CA LYS A 375 -27.61 2.04 11.13
C LYS A 375 -26.20 1.43 11.17
N GLY A 376 -25.17 2.22 10.87
CA GLY A 376 -23.81 1.75 10.68
C GLY A 376 -23.21 1.00 11.88
N LYS A 377 -23.50 1.41 13.13
CA LYS A 377 -23.01 0.70 14.33
C LYS A 377 -23.59 -0.71 14.47
N GLU A 378 -24.89 -0.86 14.21
CA GLU A 378 -25.59 -2.15 14.27
C GLU A 378 -25.07 -3.07 13.14
N ALA A 379 -24.97 -2.52 11.93
CA ALA A 379 -24.43 -3.22 10.77
C ALA A 379 -23.01 -3.72 11.01
N LEU A 380 -22.15 -2.86 11.56
CA LEU A 380 -20.76 -3.20 11.89
C LEU A 380 -20.69 -4.36 12.89
N GLY A 381 -21.42 -4.27 14.02
CA GLY A 381 -21.41 -5.34 15.03
C GLY A 381 -21.91 -6.68 14.48
N LYS A 382 -22.99 -6.66 13.68
CA LYS A 382 -23.53 -7.87 13.05
C LYS A 382 -22.55 -8.48 12.04
N LEU A 383 -21.91 -7.66 11.22
CA LEU A 383 -20.95 -8.12 10.23
C LEU A 383 -19.68 -8.68 10.89
N GLU A 384 -19.15 -8.04 11.94
CA GLU A 384 -18.00 -8.54 12.71
C GLU A 384 -18.28 -9.92 13.32
N GLU A 385 -19.47 -10.10 13.92
CA GLU A 385 -19.89 -11.40 14.46
C GLU A 385 -20.02 -12.45 13.36
N THR A 386 -20.60 -12.10 12.22
CA THR A 386 -20.77 -13.00 11.07
C THR A 386 -19.41 -13.42 10.51
N VAL A 387 -18.50 -12.48 10.29
CA VAL A 387 -17.14 -12.76 9.77
C VAL A 387 -16.40 -13.68 10.74
N LYS A 388 -16.42 -13.37 12.04
CA LYS A 388 -15.80 -14.22 13.07
C LYS A 388 -16.39 -15.64 13.11
N GLY A 389 -17.70 -15.76 12.94
CA GLY A 389 -18.37 -17.06 12.88
C GLY A 389 -17.98 -17.88 11.65
N LEU A 390 -17.85 -17.24 10.49
CA LEU A 390 -17.39 -17.88 9.25
C LEU A 390 -15.91 -18.29 9.32
N ASP A 391 -15.06 -17.45 9.90
CA ASP A 391 -13.64 -17.78 10.10
C ASP A 391 -13.44 -18.98 10.99
N ALA A 392 -14.21 -19.09 12.08
CA ALA A 392 -14.18 -20.25 12.96
C ALA A 392 -14.60 -21.55 12.26
N GLN A 393 -15.34 -21.43 11.15
CA GLN A 393 -15.73 -22.56 10.28
C GLN A 393 -14.76 -22.81 9.12
N GLY A 394 -13.67 -22.04 9.00
CA GLY A 394 -12.73 -22.10 7.88
C GLY A 394 -13.29 -21.52 6.56
N ARG A 395 -14.37 -20.72 6.63
CA ARG A 395 -15.09 -20.15 5.49
C ARG A 395 -14.85 -18.62 5.38
N SER A 396 -13.61 -18.18 5.51
CA SER A 396 -13.24 -16.78 5.37
C SER A 396 -13.60 -16.23 3.98
N SER A 397 -14.14 -15.00 3.92
CA SER A 397 -14.55 -14.36 2.67
C SER A 397 -13.84 -13.02 2.50
N SER A 398 -13.10 -12.86 1.39
CA SER A 398 -12.43 -11.60 1.04
C SER A 398 -13.42 -10.46 0.87
N LEU A 399 -14.59 -10.72 0.27
CA LEU A 399 -15.65 -9.72 0.08
C LEU A 399 -16.20 -9.19 1.41
N LEU A 400 -16.39 -10.07 2.40
CA LEU A 400 -16.88 -9.65 3.71
C LEU A 400 -15.83 -8.85 4.47
N TYR A 401 -14.55 -9.20 4.37
CA TYR A 401 -13.46 -8.42 4.93
C TYR A 401 -13.28 -7.07 4.22
N LEU A 402 -13.42 -7.02 2.89
CA LEU A 402 -13.46 -5.78 2.13
C LEU A 402 -14.60 -4.88 2.62
N THR A 403 -15.82 -5.42 2.71
CA THR A 403 -17.00 -4.68 3.19
C THR A 403 -16.81 -4.20 4.62
N LEU A 404 -16.29 -5.06 5.50
CA LEU A 404 -15.99 -4.71 6.88
C LEU A 404 -15.00 -3.56 6.96
N GLY A 405 -13.90 -3.63 6.20
CA GLY A 405 -12.89 -2.59 6.13
C GLY A 405 -13.43 -1.25 5.63
N LEU A 406 -14.29 -1.25 4.61
CA LEU A 406 -14.95 -0.04 4.10
C LEU A 406 -15.89 0.58 5.15
N ILE A 407 -16.71 -0.22 5.85
CA ILE A 407 -17.62 0.26 6.91
C ILE A 407 -16.81 0.83 8.09
N GLN A 408 -15.75 0.15 8.54
CA GLN A 408 -14.87 0.61 9.61
C GLN A 408 -14.18 1.93 9.23
N MET A 409 -13.66 2.02 8.01
CA MET A 409 -13.06 3.24 7.48
C MET A 409 -14.05 4.39 7.43
N ASN A 410 -15.30 4.15 7.04
CA ASN A 410 -16.36 5.16 7.00
C ASN A 410 -16.82 5.55 8.41
N ALA A 411 -16.78 4.63 9.37
CA ALA A 411 -17.01 4.92 10.79
C ALA A 411 -15.85 5.69 11.46
N GLY A 412 -14.74 5.93 10.75
CA GLY A 412 -13.55 6.63 11.27
C GLY A 412 -12.55 5.73 11.99
N ASP A 413 -12.80 4.43 12.08
CA ASP A 413 -11.90 3.45 12.68
C ASP A 413 -10.90 2.96 11.63
N LEU A 414 -9.91 3.81 11.36
CA LEU A 414 -8.97 3.59 10.26
C LEU A 414 -8.03 2.40 10.49
N ASP A 415 -7.65 2.14 11.75
CA ASP A 415 -6.74 1.04 12.07
C ASP A 415 -7.43 -0.31 11.87
N ARG A 416 -8.64 -0.50 12.42
CA ARG A 416 -9.39 -1.73 12.16
C ARG A 416 -9.80 -1.87 10.69
N GLY A 417 -10.14 -0.75 10.02
CA GLY A 417 -10.40 -0.73 8.58
C GLY A 417 -9.22 -1.22 7.77
N ARG A 418 -8.00 -0.75 8.09
CA ARG A 418 -6.75 -1.25 7.49
C ARG A 418 -6.58 -2.75 7.71
N ASP A 419 -6.68 -3.21 8.97
CA ASP A 419 -6.44 -4.61 9.32
C ASP A 419 -7.43 -5.54 8.59
N SER A 420 -8.69 -5.12 8.46
CA SER A 420 -9.72 -5.85 7.68
C SER A 420 -9.39 -5.90 6.19
N LEU A 421 -8.95 -4.78 5.59
CA LEU A 421 -8.55 -4.73 4.19
C LEU A 421 -7.27 -5.53 3.91
N GLU A 422 -6.31 -5.54 4.82
CA GLU A 422 -5.10 -6.39 4.72
C GLU A 422 -5.48 -7.88 4.80
N ARG A 423 -6.47 -8.21 5.64
CA ARG A 423 -6.99 -9.59 5.68
C ARG A 423 -7.71 -9.96 4.38
N ALA A 424 -8.49 -9.05 3.80
CA ALA A 424 -9.09 -9.23 2.47
C ALA A 424 -8.01 -9.45 1.40
N GLN A 425 -6.92 -8.69 1.44
CA GLN A 425 -5.79 -8.81 0.50
C GLN A 425 -5.12 -10.19 0.55
N VAL A 426 -4.97 -10.77 1.74
CA VAL A 426 -4.43 -12.13 1.88
C VAL A 426 -5.34 -13.17 1.23
N LEU A 427 -6.66 -12.97 1.28
CA LEU A 427 -7.66 -13.89 0.73
C LEU A 427 -7.87 -13.72 -0.78
N ALA A 428 -7.73 -12.50 -1.31
CA ALA A 428 -7.88 -12.18 -2.73
C ALA A 428 -6.81 -11.16 -3.17
N PRO A 429 -5.58 -11.62 -3.45
CA PRO A 429 -4.45 -10.72 -3.74
C PRO A 429 -4.49 -10.06 -5.13
N ASP A 430 -5.50 -10.36 -5.94
CA ASP A 430 -5.71 -9.84 -7.30
C ASP A 430 -6.94 -8.93 -7.43
N ASP A 431 -7.65 -8.65 -6.32
CA ASP A 431 -8.85 -7.81 -6.32
C ASP A 431 -8.49 -6.30 -6.23
N PRO A 432 -8.71 -5.50 -7.29
CA PRO A 432 -8.34 -4.08 -7.31
C PRO A 432 -9.07 -3.24 -6.25
N ARG A 433 -10.29 -3.64 -5.85
CA ARG A 433 -11.09 -2.94 -4.84
C ARG A 433 -10.39 -2.89 -3.48
N ILE A 434 -9.72 -3.97 -3.12
CA ILE A 434 -8.98 -4.08 -1.86
C ILE A 434 -7.81 -3.11 -1.85
N TYR A 435 -7.05 -3.04 -2.93
CA TYR A 435 -5.93 -2.11 -3.05
C TYR A 435 -6.37 -0.65 -3.12
N SER A 436 -7.49 -0.38 -3.77
CA SER A 436 -8.10 0.96 -3.77
C SER A 436 -8.52 1.37 -2.35
N GLY A 437 -9.18 0.48 -1.61
CA GLY A 437 -9.55 0.67 -0.21
C GLY A 437 -8.32 0.87 0.70
N LEU A 438 -7.26 0.05 0.54
CA LEU A 438 -6.00 0.23 1.25
C LEU A 438 -5.35 1.58 0.90
N GLY A 439 -5.37 1.99 -0.36
CA GLY A 439 -4.91 3.31 -0.77
C GLY A 439 -5.67 4.43 -0.05
N ALA A 440 -7.00 4.32 0.03
CA ALA A 440 -7.85 5.29 0.70
C ALA A 440 -7.61 5.36 2.21
N VAL A 441 -7.49 4.21 2.90
CA VAL A 441 -7.23 4.20 4.35
C VAL A 441 -5.84 4.73 4.67
N TYR A 442 -4.80 4.34 3.92
CA TYR A 442 -3.45 4.84 4.14
C TYR A 442 -3.32 6.34 3.85
N ARG A 443 -4.04 6.86 2.85
CA ARG A 443 -4.13 8.31 2.61
C ARG A 443 -4.78 9.04 3.79
N ARG A 444 -5.84 8.51 4.36
CA ARG A 444 -6.49 9.06 5.57
C ARG A 444 -5.56 9.01 6.79
N LEU A 445 -4.75 7.96 6.94
CA LEU A 445 -3.72 7.82 7.97
C LEU A 445 -2.50 8.75 7.73
N GLY A 446 -2.40 9.38 6.56
CA GLY A 446 -1.27 10.24 6.18
C GLY A 446 -0.01 9.48 5.81
N GLN A 447 -0.14 8.22 5.46
CA GLN A 447 0.95 7.37 4.98
C GLN A 447 1.00 7.41 3.44
N ASP A 448 1.35 8.57 2.91
CA ASP A 448 1.20 8.91 1.49
C ASP A 448 1.95 7.95 0.55
N ASN A 449 3.18 7.55 0.91
CA ASN A 449 3.96 6.58 0.13
C ASN A 449 3.30 5.19 0.06
N THR A 450 2.68 4.75 1.16
CA THR A 450 1.97 3.47 1.21
C THR A 450 0.65 3.56 0.44
N ALA A 451 -0.07 4.67 0.58
CA ALA A 451 -1.28 4.96 -0.20
C ALA A 451 -0.99 4.92 -1.70
N TRP A 452 0.07 5.60 -2.14
CA TRP A 452 0.50 5.61 -3.54
C TRP A 452 0.74 4.20 -4.09
N LYS A 453 1.49 3.37 -3.35
CA LYS A 453 1.78 1.98 -3.74
C LYS A 453 0.50 1.15 -3.92
N ASN A 454 -0.45 1.30 -3.01
CA ASN A 454 -1.70 0.57 -3.09
C ASN A 454 -2.56 1.01 -4.29
N TYR A 455 -2.71 2.32 -4.52
CA TYR A 455 -3.39 2.80 -5.74
C TYR A 455 -2.69 2.34 -7.03
N ASP A 456 -1.34 2.29 -7.05
CA ASP A 456 -0.59 1.77 -8.19
C ASP A 456 -0.85 0.28 -8.42
N LEU A 457 -0.95 -0.51 -7.34
CA LEU A 457 -1.33 -1.94 -7.43
C LEU A 457 -2.75 -2.11 -7.96
N ALA A 458 -3.72 -1.34 -7.48
CA ALA A 458 -5.08 -1.38 -8.01
C ALA A 458 -5.11 -1.11 -9.53
N LEU A 459 -4.37 -0.09 -9.99
CA LEU A 459 -4.25 0.27 -11.42
C LEU A 459 -3.49 -0.77 -12.26
N ARG A 460 -2.73 -1.67 -11.66
CA ARG A 460 -2.10 -2.81 -12.36
C ARG A 460 -3.07 -3.95 -12.60
N TYR A 461 -4.01 -4.17 -11.68
CA TYR A 461 -5.04 -5.19 -11.81
C TYR A 461 -6.21 -4.72 -12.68
N GLU A 462 -6.69 -3.49 -12.47
CA GLU A 462 -7.70 -2.85 -13.30
C GLU A 462 -7.18 -1.50 -13.79
N LYS A 463 -6.80 -1.49 -15.07
CA LYS A 463 -6.29 -0.29 -15.73
C LYS A 463 -7.41 0.77 -15.77
N ASP A 464 -7.06 1.99 -15.43
CA ASP A 464 -7.99 3.12 -15.40
C ASP A 464 -9.08 3.00 -14.31
N HIS A 465 -8.81 2.24 -13.23
CA HIS A 465 -9.68 2.14 -12.05
C HIS A 465 -9.99 3.54 -11.49
N PRO A 466 -11.26 3.99 -11.51
CA PRO A 466 -11.60 5.41 -11.30
C PRO A 466 -11.19 5.94 -9.92
N GLU A 467 -11.49 5.18 -8.87
CA GLU A 467 -11.18 5.58 -7.48
C GLU A 467 -9.66 5.68 -7.24
N SER A 468 -8.89 4.79 -7.86
CA SER A 468 -7.43 4.82 -7.74
C SER A 468 -6.79 5.95 -8.53
N LEU A 469 -7.32 6.30 -9.72
CA LEU A 469 -6.88 7.48 -10.47
C LEU A 469 -7.18 8.75 -9.69
N LEU A 470 -8.38 8.87 -9.12
CA LEU A 470 -8.79 9.99 -8.30
C LEU A 470 -7.94 10.10 -7.02
N GLY A 471 -7.79 9.00 -6.29
CA GLY A 471 -7.00 8.95 -5.07
C GLY A 471 -5.54 9.36 -5.28
N ARG A 472 -4.90 8.89 -6.37
CA ARG A 472 -3.55 9.31 -6.77
C ARG A 472 -3.48 10.78 -7.15
N SER A 473 -4.48 11.28 -7.88
CA SER A 473 -4.52 12.69 -8.27
C SER A 473 -4.59 13.61 -7.05
N LEU A 474 -5.46 13.29 -6.11
CA LEU A 474 -5.61 14.05 -4.87
C LEU A 474 -4.35 13.95 -3.98
N LEU A 475 -3.77 12.74 -3.87
CA LEU A 475 -2.55 12.53 -3.10
C LEU A 475 -1.38 13.34 -3.66
N MET A 476 -1.26 13.40 -4.98
CA MET A 476 -0.24 14.20 -5.64
C MET A 476 -0.49 15.71 -5.50
N LEU A 477 -1.74 16.16 -5.59
CA LEU A 477 -2.10 17.55 -5.35
C LEU A 477 -1.89 18.00 -3.89
N ASP A 478 -1.81 17.07 -2.95
CA ASP A 478 -1.50 17.36 -1.54
C ASP A 478 0.02 17.55 -1.29
N GLN A 479 0.89 17.19 -2.24
CA GLN A 479 2.35 17.37 -2.14
C GLN A 479 2.74 18.86 -2.28
N ASP A 480 3.89 19.22 -1.72
CA ASP A 480 4.42 20.59 -1.84
C ASP A 480 4.78 20.93 -3.29
N SER A 481 5.36 19.96 -4.02
CA SER A 481 5.74 20.09 -5.45
C SER A 481 5.05 19.02 -6.31
N PRO A 482 3.80 19.23 -6.72
CA PRO A 482 3.05 18.26 -7.49
C PRO A 482 3.57 18.11 -8.93
N ASN A 483 3.55 16.89 -9.45
CA ASN A 483 3.71 16.68 -10.89
C ASN A 483 2.39 16.98 -11.61
N TYR A 484 2.17 18.27 -11.91
CA TYR A 484 0.94 18.76 -12.54
C TYR A 484 0.59 18.08 -13.87
N PRO A 485 1.54 17.82 -14.80
CA PRO A 485 1.24 17.08 -16.03
C PRO A 485 0.69 15.67 -15.77
N LEU A 486 1.24 14.95 -14.79
CA LEU A 486 0.77 13.61 -14.43
C LEU A 486 -0.63 13.67 -13.80
N VAL A 487 -0.89 14.63 -12.91
CA VAL A 487 -2.23 14.85 -12.35
C VAL A 487 -3.24 15.11 -13.47
N GLN A 488 -2.90 16.01 -14.39
CA GLN A 488 -3.77 16.31 -15.54
C GLN A 488 -4.06 15.08 -16.38
N SER A 489 -3.06 14.24 -16.64
CA SER A 489 -3.25 13.03 -17.43
C SER A 489 -4.19 12.03 -16.74
N MET A 490 -4.12 11.90 -15.42
CA MET A 490 -5.03 11.04 -14.62
C MET A 490 -6.45 11.62 -14.59
N LEU A 491 -6.60 12.93 -14.37
CA LEU A 491 -7.91 13.58 -14.36
C LEU A 491 -8.57 13.55 -15.73
N LYS A 492 -7.79 13.71 -16.81
CA LYS A 492 -8.30 13.59 -18.19
C LYS A 492 -8.88 12.21 -18.46
N LYS A 493 -8.23 11.14 -17.99
CA LYS A 493 -8.77 9.78 -18.11
C LYS A 493 -10.12 9.60 -17.40
N LEU A 494 -10.35 10.31 -16.30
CA LEU A 494 -11.63 10.26 -15.58
C LEU A 494 -12.70 11.12 -16.25
N LEU A 495 -12.33 12.33 -16.68
CA LEU A 495 -13.27 13.30 -17.22
C LEU A 495 -13.70 12.96 -18.65
N ASP A 496 -12.82 12.34 -19.45
CA ASP A 496 -13.06 11.95 -20.83
C ASP A 496 -13.40 10.43 -20.98
N ALA A 497 -13.62 9.72 -19.86
CA ALA A 497 -13.88 8.28 -19.89
C ALA A 497 -15.22 7.96 -20.57
N GLU A 498 -15.19 6.97 -21.44
CA GLU A 498 -16.38 6.37 -22.07
C GLU A 498 -16.40 4.84 -21.82
N PRO A 499 -17.40 4.34 -21.09
CA PRO A 499 -18.48 5.03 -20.38
C PRO A 499 -18.00 5.89 -19.20
N PRO A 500 -18.76 6.94 -18.83
CA PRO A 500 -18.34 7.85 -17.78
C PRO A 500 -18.33 7.16 -16.39
N PRO A 501 -17.46 7.62 -15.47
CA PRO A 501 -17.51 7.24 -14.05
C PRO A 501 -18.82 7.65 -13.38
N SER A 502 -19.01 7.26 -12.12
CA SER A 502 -20.20 7.63 -11.36
C SER A 502 -20.32 9.15 -11.17
N PRO A 503 -21.54 9.69 -10.97
CA PRO A 503 -21.73 11.11 -10.70
C PRO A 503 -20.85 11.63 -9.56
N ARG A 504 -20.66 10.82 -8.49
CA ARG A 504 -19.81 11.17 -7.35
C ARG A 504 -18.33 11.23 -7.72
N GLN A 505 -17.84 10.26 -8.49
CA GLN A 505 -16.46 10.23 -8.96
C GLN A 505 -16.17 11.36 -9.96
N LEU A 506 -17.11 11.66 -10.86
CA LEU A 506 -17.01 12.82 -11.75
C LEU A 506 -17.00 14.14 -11.00
N ALA A 507 -17.88 14.28 -10.00
CA ALA A 507 -17.88 15.45 -9.12
C ALA A 507 -16.51 15.65 -8.46
N ALA A 508 -15.95 14.60 -7.89
CA ALA A 508 -14.63 14.63 -7.27
C ALA A 508 -13.50 14.91 -8.28
N ALA A 509 -13.60 14.39 -9.51
CA ALA A 509 -12.63 14.67 -10.58
C ALA A 509 -12.67 16.14 -11.02
N HIS A 510 -13.85 16.74 -11.17
CA HIS A 510 -14.01 18.17 -11.46
C HIS A 510 -13.39 19.04 -10.36
N LEU A 511 -13.52 18.65 -9.12
CA LEU A 511 -12.94 19.38 -8.01
C LEU A 511 -11.43 19.22 -7.94
N ALA A 512 -10.90 18.02 -8.17
CA ALA A 512 -9.47 17.84 -8.32
C ALA A 512 -8.92 18.67 -9.48
N ARG A 513 -9.69 18.85 -10.58
CA ARG A 513 -9.36 19.76 -11.67
C ARG A 513 -9.35 21.23 -11.20
N SER A 514 -10.35 21.66 -10.45
CA SER A 514 -10.38 23.01 -9.86
C SER A 514 -9.13 23.29 -9.01
N LEU A 515 -8.77 22.33 -8.14
CA LEU A 515 -7.56 22.44 -7.31
C LEU A 515 -6.28 22.47 -8.15
N LEU A 516 -6.19 21.63 -9.20
CA LEU A 516 -5.07 21.65 -10.14
C LEU A 516 -4.92 23.04 -10.79
N VAL A 517 -6.01 23.59 -11.31
CA VAL A 517 -6.01 24.93 -11.94
C VAL A 517 -5.55 26.00 -10.97
N SER A 518 -6.07 25.97 -9.74
CA SER A 518 -5.68 26.91 -8.68
C SER A 518 -4.17 26.85 -8.38
N ARG A 519 -3.62 25.64 -8.21
CA ARG A 519 -2.20 25.44 -7.86
C ARG A 519 -1.27 25.80 -9.03
N VAL A 520 -1.60 25.39 -10.24
CA VAL A 520 -0.83 25.75 -11.45
C VAL A 520 -0.83 27.27 -11.63
N SER A 521 -1.98 27.94 -11.54
CA SER A 521 -2.06 29.40 -11.66
C SER A 521 -1.23 30.15 -10.61
N ALA A 522 -1.13 29.59 -9.40
CA ALA A 522 -0.29 30.17 -8.34
C ALA A 522 1.21 29.95 -8.58
N SER A 523 1.61 28.87 -9.25
CA SER A 523 3.02 28.56 -9.54
C SER A 523 3.53 29.28 -10.81
N LEU A 524 2.68 29.51 -11.83
CA LEU A 524 3.08 30.09 -13.11
C LEU A 524 3.90 31.39 -13.00
N PRO A 525 3.57 32.40 -12.16
CA PRO A 525 4.35 33.63 -12.06
C PRO A 525 5.80 33.43 -11.61
N ASN A 526 6.09 32.34 -10.93
CA ASN A 526 7.42 32.02 -10.40
C ASN A 526 8.29 31.22 -11.38
N GLU A 527 7.70 30.74 -12.47
CA GLU A 527 8.37 29.94 -13.48
C GLU A 527 8.99 30.80 -14.61
N LYS A 528 10.05 30.28 -15.25
CA LYS A 528 10.62 30.92 -16.45
C LYS A 528 9.63 30.80 -17.63
N PRO A 529 9.65 31.76 -18.59
CA PRO A 529 8.67 31.80 -19.67
C PRO A 529 8.55 30.53 -20.49
N ASP A 530 9.67 29.83 -20.75
CA ASP A 530 9.67 28.54 -21.45
C ASP A 530 9.04 27.42 -20.63
N MET A 531 9.19 27.45 -19.31
CA MET A 531 8.55 26.51 -18.38
C MET A 531 7.07 26.83 -18.18
N GLN A 532 6.69 28.13 -18.15
CA GLN A 532 5.29 28.53 -18.12
C GLN A 532 4.53 27.97 -19.33
N GLN A 533 5.10 28.12 -20.54
CA GLN A 533 4.47 27.62 -21.77
C GLN A 533 4.32 26.07 -21.70
N LYS A 534 5.37 25.34 -21.33
CA LYS A 534 5.31 23.87 -21.18
C LYS A 534 4.28 23.43 -20.17
N LEU A 535 4.17 24.15 -19.06
CA LEU A 535 3.21 23.82 -18.00
C LEU A 535 1.77 24.07 -18.48
N VAL A 536 1.51 25.18 -19.19
CA VAL A 536 0.23 25.49 -19.85
C VAL A 536 -0.14 24.40 -20.86
N GLU A 537 0.78 24.03 -21.76
CA GLU A 537 0.55 22.98 -22.75
C GLU A 537 0.25 21.61 -22.10
N ALA A 538 1.00 21.25 -21.07
CA ALA A 538 0.88 19.95 -20.38
C ALA A 538 -0.37 19.83 -19.50
N THR A 539 -0.85 20.95 -18.93
CA THR A 539 -1.98 20.96 -18.01
C THR A 539 -3.27 21.52 -18.61
N GLY A 540 -3.17 22.25 -19.72
CA GLY A 540 -4.29 22.98 -20.32
C GLY A 540 -4.80 24.13 -19.44
N VAL A 541 -4.05 24.55 -18.41
CA VAL A 541 -4.41 25.69 -17.57
C VAL A 541 -4.04 27.00 -18.28
N PRO A 542 -4.98 27.94 -18.46
CA PRO A 542 -4.67 29.18 -19.12
C PRO A 542 -3.60 30.00 -18.39
N LEU A 543 -2.70 30.65 -19.16
CA LEU A 543 -1.72 31.59 -18.60
C LEU A 543 -2.40 32.86 -18.04
N ASP A 544 -3.51 33.27 -18.65
CA ASP A 544 -4.33 34.39 -18.19
C ASP A 544 -5.05 34.03 -16.91
N ALA A 545 -4.77 34.78 -15.84
CA ALA A 545 -5.28 34.51 -14.50
C ALA A 545 -6.82 34.58 -14.39
N GLN A 546 -7.47 35.46 -15.17
CA GLN A 546 -8.93 35.57 -15.14
C GLN A 546 -9.58 34.36 -15.81
N LYS A 547 -9.03 33.91 -16.95
CA LYS A 547 -9.50 32.71 -17.65
C LYS A 547 -9.29 31.47 -16.80
N ALA A 548 -8.12 31.33 -16.15
CA ALA A 548 -7.84 30.24 -15.22
C ALA A 548 -8.83 30.22 -14.06
N ARG A 549 -9.12 31.40 -13.47
CA ARG A 549 -10.12 31.51 -12.40
C ARG A 549 -11.53 31.13 -12.88
N ALA A 550 -11.92 31.54 -14.07
CA ALA A 550 -13.22 31.17 -14.65
C ALA A 550 -13.34 29.66 -14.86
N GLU A 551 -12.30 29.00 -15.39
CA GLU A 551 -12.25 27.56 -15.55
C GLU A 551 -12.33 26.82 -14.20
N MET A 552 -11.59 27.28 -13.21
CA MET A 552 -11.61 26.76 -11.85
C MET A 552 -13.02 26.80 -11.25
N LEU A 553 -13.69 27.96 -11.31
CA LEU A 553 -15.05 28.11 -10.77
C LEU A 553 -16.07 27.26 -11.53
N LYS A 554 -15.95 27.18 -12.87
CA LYS A 554 -16.79 26.30 -13.69
C LYS A 554 -16.64 24.83 -13.28
N SER A 555 -15.42 24.37 -13.01
CA SER A 555 -15.16 23.00 -12.54
C SER A 555 -15.79 22.76 -11.17
N GLU A 556 -15.68 23.72 -10.23
CA GLU A 556 -16.35 23.63 -8.92
C GLU A 556 -17.87 23.53 -9.07
N GLU A 557 -18.48 24.42 -9.87
CA GLU A 557 -19.93 24.43 -10.11
C GLU A 557 -20.41 23.13 -10.72
N THR A 558 -19.68 22.57 -11.68
CA THR A 558 -19.98 21.27 -12.28
C THR A 558 -19.95 20.19 -11.23
N GLY A 559 -18.91 20.13 -10.39
CA GLY A 559 -18.80 19.19 -9.30
C GLY A 559 -19.98 19.28 -8.32
N PHE A 560 -20.35 20.48 -7.87
CA PHE A 560 -21.50 20.69 -6.99
C PHE A 560 -22.84 20.30 -7.64
N THR A 561 -22.97 20.45 -8.96
CA THR A 561 -24.19 20.03 -9.67
C THR A 561 -24.34 18.52 -9.69
N LEU A 562 -23.23 17.80 -9.87
CA LEU A 562 -23.20 16.34 -9.93
C LEU A 562 -23.42 15.66 -8.56
N ASP A 563 -22.88 16.23 -7.47
CA ASP A 563 -23.01 15.67 -6.12
C ASP A 563 -22.98 16.78 -5.05
N LYS A 564 -24.13 17.32 -4.71
CA LYS A 564 -24.29 18.44 -3.78
C LYS A 564 -23.92 18.09 -2.32
N GLN A 565 -23.90 16.82 -1.97
CA GLN A 565 -23.66 16.35 -0.60
C GLN A 565 -22.25 15.80 -0.38
N ASN A 566 -21.40 15.86 -1.38
CA ASN A 566 -20.04 15.35 -1.24
C ASN A 566 -19.21 16.26 -0.32
N PRO A 567 -18.69 15.74 0.82
CA PRO A 567 -17.90 16.56 1.73
C PRO A 567 -16.57 17.04 1.14
N ASP A 568 -15.99 16.30 0.20
CA ASP A 568 -14.74 16.68 -0.47
C ASP A 568 -14.91 17.95 -1.32
N LEU A 569 -16.12 18.23 -1.81
CA LEU A 569 -16.44 19.48 -2.50
C LEU A 569 -16.19 20.68 -1.59
N HIS A 570 -16.76 20.66 -0.42
CA HIS A 570 -16.59 21.71 0.57
C HIS A 570 -15.15 21.85 1.04
N LEU A 571 -14.43 20.73 1.17
CA LEU A 571 -13.00 20.75 1.51
C LEU A 571 -12.18 21.48 0.45
N ILE A 572 -12.37 21.12 -0.83
CA ILE A 572 -11.59 21.70 -1.95
C ILE A 572 -11.88 23.20 -2.09
N LYS A 573 -13.15 23.58 -2.00
CA LYS A 573 -13.52 24.99 -1.97
C LYS A 573 -12.91 25.71 -0.77
N GLY A 574 -12.93 25.08 0.42
CA GLY A 574 -12.28 25.62 1.60
C GLY A 574 -10.77 25.83 1.42
N ARG A 575 -10.07 24.85 0.83
CA ARG A 575 -8.63 24.97 0.50
C ARG A 575 -8.34 26.10 -0.49
N ARG A 576 -9.18 26.28 -1.50
CA ARG A 576 -9.04 27.41 -2.42
C ARG A 576 -9.19 28.74 -1.67
N LEU A 577 -10.20 28.88 -0.86
CA LEU A 577 -10.42 30.08 -0.03
C LEU A 577 -9.26 30.36 0.92
N LEU A 578 -8.60 29.28 1.42
CA LEU A 578 -7.35 29.39 2.21
C LEU A 578 -6.21 30.03 1.38
N THR A 579 -6.01 29.57 0.15
CA THR A 579 -4.97 30.14 -0.73
C THR A 579 -5.28 31.57 -1.15
N GLU A 580 -6.56 31.95 -1.22
CA GLU A 580 -7.02 33.32 -1.49
C GLU A 580 -6.97 34.24 -0.24
N GLY A 581 -6.59 33.71 0.95
CA GLY A 581 -6.57 34.48 2.20
C GLY A 581 -7.96 34.73 2.79
N SER A 582 -9.02 34.12 2.24
CA SER A 582 -10.41 34.27 2.72
C SER A 582 -10.70 33.30 3.87
N PHE A 583 -10.01 33.45 5.00
CA PHE A 583 -9.97 32.49 6.09
C PHE A 583 -11.32 32.20 6.74
N ASP A 584 -12.19 33.21 6.92
CA ASP A 584 -13.52 33.03 7.49
C ASP A 584 -14.42 32.19 6.61
N GLN A 585 -14.42 32.47 5.29
CA GLN A 585 -15.20 31.71 4.33
C GLN A 585 -14.65 30.29 4.19
N ALA A 586 -13.31 30.13 4.23
CA ALA A 586 -12.67 28.82 4.25
C ALA A 586 -13.11 27.98 5.43
N ALA A 587 -13.08 28.55 6.65
CA ALA A 587 -13.52 27.86 7.85
C ALA A 587 -14.99 27.44 7.76
N GLU A 588 -15.87 28.28 7.20
CA GLU A 588 -17.29 27.97 7.05
C GLU A 588 -17.54 26.83 6.04
N GLU A 589 -16.84 26.83 4.89
CA GLU A 589 -16.96 25.75 3.92
C GLU A 589 -16.42 24.43 4.50
N ILE A 590 -15.31 24.45 5.22
CA ILE A 590 -14.77 23.23 5.84
C ILE A 590 -15.69 22.72 6.94
N ARG A 591 -16.36 23.59 7.74
CA ARG A 591 -17.39 23.16 8.68
C ARG A 591 -18.57 22.48 8.00
N LYS A 592 -18.94 22.86 6.76
CA LYS A 592 -19.94 22.12 5.99
C LYS A 592 -19.45 20.71 5.68
N ALA A 593 -18.18 20.53 5.26
CA ALA A 593 -17.61 19.20 5.08
C ALA A 593 -17.66 18.35 6.35
N ILE A 594 -17.30 18.93 7.50
CA ILE A 594 -17.34 18.24 8.80
C ILE A 594 -18.78 17.86 9.20
N ARG A 595 -19.77 18.67 8.87
CA ARG A 595 -21.20 18.33 9.15
C ARG A 595 -21.69 17.13 8.34
N VAL A 596 -21.15 16.93 7.12
CA VAL A 596 -21.48 15.76 6.29
C VAL A 596 -20.72 14.52 6.76
N ASP A 597 -19.41 14.66 7.01
CA ASP A 597 -18.54 13.56 7.46
C ASP A 597 -17.49 14.08 8.45
N GLY A 598 -17.85 14.10 9.72
CA GLY A 598 -16.97 14.54 10.82
C GLY A 598 -15.88 13.52 11.19
N SER A 599 -15.84 12.35 10.56
CA SER A 599 -14.88 11.27 10.89
C SER A 599 -13.50 11.45 10.24
N ARG A 600 -13.33 12.40 9.32
CA ARG A 600 -12.08 12.61 8.59
C ARG A 600 -11.17 13.62 9.28
N ALA A 601 -10.05 13.15 9.83
CA ALA A 601 -9.05 14.01 10.49
C ALA A 601 -8.58 15.16 9.58
N GLN A 602 -8.50 14.93 8.27
CA GLN A 602 -8.07 15.95 7.31
C GLN A 602 -8.97 17.21 7.33
N PHE A 603 -10.29 17.05 7.49
CA PHE A 603 -11.20 18.20 7.55
C PHE A 603 -10.92 19.09 8.76
N HIS A 604 -10.67 18.47 9.91
CA HIS A 604 -10.33 19.20 11.14
C HIS A 604 -8.95 19.86 11.06
N VAL A 605 -7.98 19.24 10.37
CA VAL A 605 -6.68 19.84 10.07
C VAL A 605 -6.83 21.10 9.23
N GLU A 606 -7.61 21.02 8.15
CA GLU A 606 -7.84 22.18 7.26
C GLU A 606 -8.66 23.27 7.96
N LEU A 607 -9.64 22.90 8.81
CA LEU A 607 -10.35 23.87 9.65
C LEU A 607 -9.37 24.61 10.57
N ALA A 608 -8.48 23.89 11.22
CA ALA A 608 -7.48 24.50 12.09
C ALA A 608 -6.54 25.43 11.32
N LYS A 609 -6.13 25.08 10.10
CA LYS A 609 -5.35 25.97 9.22
C LYS A 609 -6.11 27.25 8.90
N ALA A 610 -7.41 27.14 8.56
CA ALA A 610 -8.26 28.28 8.30
C ALA A 610 -8.39 29.20 9.52
N LEU A 611 -8.62 28.62 10.69
CA LEU A 611 -8.72 29.37 11.93
C LEU A 611 -7.39 30.04 12.30
N MET A 612 -6.26 29.35 12.20
CA MET A 612 -4.93 29.91 12.47
C MET A 612 -4.47 30.95 11.43
N GLY A 613 -5.09 31.02 10.28
CA GLY A 613 -4.87 32.09 9.30
C GLY A 613 -5.47 33.43 9.71
N LYS A 614 -6.49 33.41 10.58
CA LYS A 614 -7.08 34.62 11.18
C LYS A 614 -6.18 35.18 12.28
N GLN A 615 -6.14 36.47 12.40
CA GLN A 615 -5.47 37.11 13.52
C GLN A 615 -6.13 36.71 14.86
N GLY A 616 -5.37 36.06 15.74
CA GLY A 616 -5.86 35.62 17.05
C GLY A 616 -6.72 34.34 17.00
N GLY A 617 -6.80 33.67 15.89
CA GLY A 617 -7.60 32.44 15.71
C GLY A 617 -6.97 31.16 16.26
N GLU A 618 -5.75 31.23 16.80
CA GLU A 618 -4.99 30.06 17.29
C GLU A 618 -5.68 29.37 18.47
N LYS A 619 -6.41 30.13 19.31
CA LYS A 619 -7.18 29.59 20.43
C LYS A 619 -8.38 28.78 19.93
N GLU A 620 -9.17 29.36 19.00
CA GLU A 620 -10.32 28.67 18.39
C GLU A 620 -9.88 27.39 17.67
N ALA A 621 -8.74 27.44 16.96
CA ALA A 621 -8.15 26.27 16.30
C ALA A 621 -7.80 25.16 17.31
N ALA A 622 -7.19 25.51 18.44
CA ALA A 622 -6.87 24.55 19.49
C ALA A 622 -8.12 23.91 20.09
N GLU A 623 -9.17 24.68 20.36
CA GLU A 623 -10.45 24.17 20.89
C GLU A 623 -11.16 23.25 19.90
N ALA A 624 -11.18 23.58 18.62
CA ALA A 624 -11.72 22.75 17.56
C ALA A 624 -10.95 21.41 17.43
N LEU A 625 -9.62 21.45 17.49
CA LEU A 625 -8.79 20.24 17.44
C LEU A 625 -8.95 19.35 18.69
N GLN A 626 -9.06 19.96 19.89
CA GLN A 626 -9.35 19.19 21.10
C GLN A 626 -10.70 18.49 21.03
N THR A 627 -11.70 19.15 20.47
CA THR A 627 -13.02 18.56 20.25
C THR A 627 -12.94 17.39 19.26
N ALA A 628 -12.22 17.55 18.16
CA ALA A 628 -12.00 16.50 17.20
C ALA A 628 -11.27 15.29 17.84
N LEU A 629 -10.24 15.52 18.64
CA LEU A 629 -9.51 14.44 19.33
C LEU A 629 -10.37 13.69 20.36
N LYS A 630 -11.35 14.36 21.00
CA LYS A 630 -12.30 13.69 21.92
C LYS A 630 -13.22 12.73 21.18
N THR A 631 -13.61 13.05 19.96
CA THR A 631 -14.55 12.25 19.16
C THR A 631 -13.87 11.17 18.33
N MET A 632 -12.68 11.45 17.81
CA MET A 632 -11.99 10.59 16.86
C MET A 632 -10.82 9.79 17.48
N GLY A 633 -10.45 10.10 18.73
CA GLY A 633 -9.24 9.53 19.33
C GLY A 633 -7.93 10.14 18.84
N ASP A 634 -6.81 9.48 19.13
CA ASP A 634 -5.45 9.97 18.87
C ASP A 634 -5.06 9.84 17.39
N SER A 635 -5.43 10.83 16.59
CA SER A 635 -4.92 10.97 15.23
C SER A 635 -3.59 11.74 15.27
N PRO A 636 -2.47 11.18 14.79
CA PRO A 636 -1.18 11.87 14.76
C PRO A 636 -1.24 13.24 14.07
N LYS A 637 -1.98 13.36 12.97
CA LYS A 637 -2.18 14.63 12.23
C LYS A 637 -2.87 15.69 13.09
N LEU A 638 -3.91 15.32 13.84
CA LEU A 638 -4.64 16.24 14.71
C LEU A 638 -3.76 16.66 15.90
N VAL A 639 -3.03 15.72 16.49
CA VAL A 639 -2.14 15.96 17.62
C VAL A 639 -1.02 16.93 17.24
N VAL A 640 -0.39 16.72 16.06
CA VAL A 640 0.64 17.64 15.53
C VAL A 640 0.05 19.03 15.29
N MET A 641 -1.13 19.10 14.68
CA MET A 641 -1.78 20.40 14.41
C MET A 641 -2.16 21.14 15.70
N LEU A 642 -2.59 20.41 16.75
CA LEU A 642 -2.83 20.98 18.07
C LEU A 642 -1.53 21.53 18.68
N GLY A 643 -0.42 20.82 18.54
CA GLY A 643 0.91 21.30 18.91
C GLY A 643 1.27 22.60 18.19
N ASN A 644 1.00 22.67 16.88
CA ASN A 644 1.22 23.89 16.09
C ASN A 644 0.34 25.07 16.57
N ALA A 645 -0.91 24.82 16.91
CA ALA A 645 -1.81 25.84 17.44
C ALA A 645 -1.32 26.36 18.80
N TYR A 646 -0.84 25.50 19.69
CA TYR A 646 -0.21 25.92 20.95
C TYR A 646 1.09 26.68 20.76
N ARG A 647 1.95 26.21 19.83
CA ARG A 647 3.21 26.92 19.51
C ARG A 647 2.96 28.34 19.04
N ARG A 648 1.95 28.55 18.18
CA ARG A 648 1.56 29.92 17.75
C ARG A 648 0.99 30.78 18.86
N GLN A 649 0.38 30.18 19.89
CA GLN A 649 -0.04 30.89 21.12
C GLN A 649 1.14 31.19 22.06
N GLY A 650 2.37 30.79 21.76
CA GLY A 650 3.52 30.87 22.65
C GLY A 650 3.55 29.85 23.79
N LYS A 651 2.61 28.91 23.82
CA LYS A 651 2.49 27.85 24.81
C LYS A 651 3.39 26.66 24.44
N LEU A 652 4.71 26.88 24.62
CA LEU A 652 5.71 25.92 24.11
C LEU A 652 5.71 24.58 24.85
N ASP A 653 5.36 24.55 26.14
CA ASP A 653 5.31 23.29 26.91
C ASP A 653 4.12 22.44 26.51
N GLU A 654 2.97 23.05 26.30
CA GLU A 654 1.79 22.37 25.79
C GLU A 654 2.00 21.87 24.36
N ALA A 655 2.71 22.65 23.54
CA ALA A 655 3.08 22.24 22.20
C ALA A 655 4.00 21.00 22.23
N LEU A 656 5.07 21.02 23.04
CA LEU A 656 5.97 19.87 23.21
C LEU A 656 5.22 18.62 23.64
N LYS A 657 4.33 18.74 24.63
CA LYS A 657 3.50 17.62 25.11
C LYS A 657 2.68 16.98 23.99
N GLN A 658 2.14 17.79 23.07
CA GLN A 658 1.40 17.23 21.92
C GLN A 658 2.35 16.56 20.92
N TYR A 659 3.48 17.18 20.60
CA TYR A 659 4.46 16.59 19.69
C TYR A 659 5.05 15.29 20.25
N GLU A 660 5.35 15.22 21.55
CA GLU A 660 5.77 13.98 22.22
C GLU A 660 4.73 12.88 22.12
N ARG A 661 3.44 13.24 22.28
CA ARG A 661 2.32 12.30 22.05
C ARG A 661 2.30 11.78 20.62
N ALA A 662 2.58 12.65 19.63
CA ALA A 662 2.60 12.29 18.22
C ALA A 662 3.77 11.36 17.85
N VAL A 663 4.87 11.38 18.58
CA VAL A 663 6.07 10.53 18.35
C VAL A 663 6.22 9.40 19.37
N LYS A 664 5.20 9.14 20.18
CA LYS A 664 5.22 8.13 21.25
C LYS A 664 5.43 6.72 20.72
N ASP A 665 4.84 6.39 19.58
CA ASP A 665 5.09 5.13 18.91
C ASP A 665 6.41 5.19 18.13
N PRO A 666 7.44 4.41 18.48
CA PRO A 666 8.72 4.40 17.78
C PRO A 666 8.62 3.96 16.31
N LYS A 667 7.56 3.23 15.94
CA LYS A 667 7.30 2.78 14.56
C LYS A 667 6.62 3.85 13.71
N ALA A 668 5.89 4.76 14.34
CA ALA A 668 5.23 5.86 13.65
C ALA A 668 6.26 6.97 13.32
N LYS A 669 6.50 7.15 12.03
CA LYS A 669 7.33 8.25 11.53
C LYS A 669 6.50 9.53 11.58
N ASN A 670 6.98 10.53 12.31
CA ASN A 670 6.35 11.85 12.42
C ASN A 670 7.40 12.96 12.35
N PRO A 671 8.02 13.12 11.16
CA PRO A 671 9.14 14.06 11.01
C PRO A 671 8.75 15.51 11.29
N GLU A 672 7.51 15.92 11.01
CA GLU A 672 7.00 17.26 11.30
C GLU A 672 6.97 17.55 12.82
N ALA A 673 6.49 16.59 13.62
CA ALA A 673 6.52 16.72 15.07
C ALA A 673 7.95 16.82 15.59
N ARG A 674 8.86 15.99 15.09
CA ARG A 674 10.28 15.99 15.46
C ARG A 674 10.97 17.30 15.08
N LEU A 675 10.69 17.83 13.88
CA LEU A 675 11.20 19.11 13.41
C LEU A 675 10.74 20.24 14.34
N ALA A 676 9.44 20.25 14.67
CA ALA A 676 8.87 21.26 15.57
C ALA A 676 9.46 21.18 17.00
N MET A 677 9.61 19.96 17.55
CA MET A 677 10.28 19.74 18.84
C MET A 677 11.73 20.22 18.80
N GLY A 678 12.47 19.86 17.76
CA GLY A 678 13.86 20.25 17.58
C GLY A 678 14.05 21.76 17.53
N ALA A 679 13.14 22.48 16.83
CA ALA A 679 13.14 23.92 16.78
C ALA A 679 12.89 24.56 18.17
N ILE A 680 11.91 24.03 18.92
CA ILE A 680 11.62 24.51 20.30
C ILE A 680 12.80 24.25 21.23
N TYR A 681 13.39 23.04 21.21
CA TYR A 681 14.57 22.73 22.03
C TYR A 681 15.77 23.61 21.68
N ARG A 682 15.99 23.92 20.39
CA ARG A 682 17.02 24.84 19.93
C ARG A 682 16.77 26.27 20.49
N GLU A 683 15.54 26.75 20.42
CA GLU A 683 15.15 28.06 20.98
C GLU A 683 15.43 28.13 22.49
N ARG A 684 15.28 27.02 23.21
CA ARG A 684 15.58 26.89 24.63
C ARG A 684 17.07 26.60 24.93
N SER A 685 17.90 26.52 23.90
CA SER A 685 19.32 26.13 24.03
C SER A 685 19.53 24.73 24.61
N ASP A 686 18.50 23.86 24.53
CA ASP A 686 18.62 22.43 24.83
C ASP A 686 19.16 21.69 23.59
N TRP A 687 20.45 21.86 23.40
CA TRP A 687 21.15 21.38 22.20
C TRP A 687 21.09 19.87 22.02
N THR A 688 21.05 19.11 23.11
CA THR A 688 21.05 17.63 23.07
C THR A 688 19.73 17.09 22.54
N ASN A 689 18.61 17.55 23.11
CA ASN A 689 17.30 17.15 22.64
C ASN A 689 16.99 17.71 21.25
N ALA A 690 17.41 18.97 20.96
CA ALA A 690 17.29 19.55 19.63
C ALA A 690 18.00 18.70 18.58
N GLN A 691 19.27 18.34 18.80
CA GLN A 691 20.04 17.48 17.89
C GLN A 691 19.36 16.15 17.66
N THR A 692 18.96 15.46 18.74
CA THR A 692 18.31 14.13 18.64
C THR A 692 17.04 14.14 17.79
N GLN A 693 16.20 15.17 17.96
CA GLN A 693 14.94 15.25 17.20
C GLN A 693 15.19 15.64 15.75
N LEU A 694 16.10 16.59 15.48
CA LEU A 694 16.37 17.05 14.13
C LEU A 694 17.14 16.03 13.29
N GLU A 695 18.05 15.25 13.89
CA GLU A 695 18.69 14.13 13.20
C GLU A 695 17.65 13.09 12.72
N LYS A 696 16.71 12.72 13.61
CA LYS A 696 15.63 11.81 13.24
C LYS A 696 14.71 12.43 12.18
N ALA A 697 14.34 13.70 12.33
CA ALA A 697 13.51 14.39 11.35
C ALA A 697 14.15 14.38 9.96
N SER A 698 15.45 14.74 9.87
CA SER A 698 16.17 14.76 8.59
C SER A 698 16.27 13.38 7.92
N GLN A 699 16.34 12.30 8.72
CA GLN A 699 16.35 10.92 8.24
C GLN A 699 14.96 10.44 7.81
N GLU A 700 13.89 10.95 8.42
CA GLU A 700 12.51 10.55 8.15
C GLU A 700 11.90 11.30 6.95
N PHE A 701 12.39 12.50 6.58
CA PHE A 701 11.96 13.27 5.39
C PHE A 701 12.54 12.74 4.06
N VAL A 702 12.66 11.41 3.92
CA VAL A 702 13.16 10.79 2.68
C VAL A 702 12.23 11.10 1.51
N GLY A 703 12.80 11.61 0.41
CA GLY A 703 12.04 11.96 -0.79
C GLY A 703 11.29 13.29 -0.70
N GLN A 704 11.54 14.09 0.34
CA GLN A 704 11.00 15.44 0.53
C GLN A 704 12.17 16.44 0.64
N PRO A 705 12.75 16.91 -0.48
CA PRO A 705 13.97 17.69 -0.49
C PRO A 705 13.86 18.99 0.34
N GLU A 706 12.79 19.75 0.15
CA GLU A 706 12.54 21.00 0.89
C GLU A 706 12.47 20.76 2.41
N ARG A 707 11.66 19.77 2.85
CA ARG A 707 11.51 19.43 4.27
C ARG A 707 12.82 18.93 4.88
N SER A 708 13.58 18.16 4.12
CA SER A 708 14.91 17.71 4.51
C SER A 708 15.88 18.89 4.68
N ALA A 709 15.85 19.86 3.76
CA ALA A 709 16.68 21.07 3.84
C ALA A 709 16.32 21.91 5.06
N ILE A 710 15.03 22.06 5.39
CA ILE A 710 14.58 22.75 6.62
C ILE A 710 15.15 22.05 7.87
N ALA A 711 14.97 20.73 7.97
CA ALA A 711 15.45 19.97 9.13
C ALA A 711 16.98 20.00 9.28
N LEU A 712 17.72 19.89 8.18
CA LEU A 712 19.17 20.00 8.15
C LEU A 712 19.64 21.42 8.50
N THR A 713 18.95 22.44 8.03
CA THR A 713 19.29 23.84 8.40
C THR A 713 19.10 24.07 9.88
N GLU A 714 18.00 23.62 10.47
CA GLU A 714 17.79 23.70 11.92
C GLU A 714 18.84 22.89 12.71
N LEU A 715 19.23 21.71 12.22
CA LEU A 715 20.30 20.91 12.81
C LEU A 715 21.67 21.61 12.74
N ALA A 716 21.99 22.24 11.61
CA ALA A 716 23.20 23.04 11.46
C ALA A 716 23.24 24.21 12.44
N ARG A 717 22.09 24.87 12.68
CA ARG A 717 21.95 25.94 13.71
C ARG A 717 22.19 25.40 15.13
N VAL A 718 21.79 24.16 15.42
CA VAL A 718 22.09 23.49 16.70
C VAL A 718 23.59 23.26 16.84
N TYR A 719 24.29 22.74 15.83
CA TYR A 719 25.75 22.58 15.86
C TYR A 719 26.44 23.91 15.99
N GLN A 720 25.97 24.96 15.32
CA GLN A 720 26.46 26.32 15.48
C GLN A 720 26.27 26.84 16.90
N GLY A 721 25.14 26.60 17.55
CA GLY A 721 24.87 26.96 18.95
C GLY A 721 25.74 26.18 19.93
N LYS A 722 26.09 24.95 19.65
CA LYS A 722 27.05 24.12 20.42
C LYS A 722 28.52 24.57 20.25
N GLY A 723 28.79 25.43 19.27
CA GLY A 723 30.16 25.82 18.91
C GLY A 723 30.91 24.84 18.01
N ASP A 724 30.24 23.80 17.50
CA ASP A 724 30.80 22.81 16.56
C ASP A 724 30.67 23.34 15.12
N ALA A 725 31.58 24.28 14.79
CA ALA A 725 31.56 24.97 13.51
C ALA A 725 31.79 23.98 12.31
N ALA A 726 32.56 22.93 12.51
CA ALA A 726 32.87 21.96 11.45
C ALA A 726 31.62 21.15 11.07
N LYS A 727 30.86 20.62 12.08
CA LYS A 727 29.61 19.93 11.81
C LYS A 727 28.51 20.86 11.32
N ALA A 728 28.49 22.11 11.77
CA ALA A 728 27.57 23.11 11.25
C ALA A 728 27.81 23.36 9.76
N ASP A 729 29.08 23.55 9.34
CA ASP A 729 29.49 23.75 7.94
C ASP A 729 29.06 22.57 7.07
N GLU A 730 29.40 21.33 7.46
CA GLU A 730 29.00 20.11 6.76
C GLU A 730 27.47 20.00 6.62
N THR A 731 26.75 20.31 7.70
CA THR A 731 25.29 20.15 7.74
C THR A 731 24.58 21.20 6.88
N TYR A 732 25.09 22.46 6.84
CA TYR A 732 24.56 23.45 5.90
C TYR A 732 24.81 23.07 4.43
N GLN A 733 25.97 22.51 4.12
CA GLN A 733 26.22 21.99 2.76
C GLN A 733 25.25 20.86 2.41
N ARG A 734 24.96 19.95 3.34
CA ARG A 734 23.96 18.90 3.14
C ARG A 734 22.55 19.48 2.96
N ALA A 735 22.20 20.56 3.66
CA ALA A 735 20.92 21.23 3.49
C ALA A 735 20.78 21.81 2.08
N LEU A 736 21.80 22.52 1.58
CA LEU A 736 21.82 23.07 0.22
C LEU A 736 21.86 21.98 -0.86
N ASN A 737 22.51 20.85 -0.58
CA ASN A 737 22.50 19.68 -1.49
C ASN A 737 21.14 18.97 -1.52
N ALA A 738 20.40 19.03 -0.41
CA ALA A 738 19.05 18.44 -0.34
C ALA A 738 18.04 19.29 -1.15
N ASP A 739 18.11 20.63 -0.98
CA ASP A 739 17.29 21.58 -1.74
C ASP A 739 18.06 22.88 -1.95
N GLU A 740 18.56 23.06 -3.16
CA GLU A 740 19.24 24.30 -3.57
C GLU A 740 18.30 25.53 -3.59
N ALA A 741 16.99 25.33 -3.70
CA ALA A 741 16.01 26.41 -3.71
C ALA A 741 15.70 26.96 -2.30
N PHE A 742 16.06 26.26 -1.23
CA PHE A 742 15.76 26.68 0.14
C PHE A 742 16.61 27.87 0.60
N SER A 743 16.13 29.08 0.35
CA SER A 743 16.84 30.34 0.59
C SER A 743 17.35 30.55 2.01
N PRO A 744 16.61 30.21 3.11
CA PRO A 744 17.09 30.47 4.47
C PRO A 744 18.41 29.76 4.81
N ALA A 745 18.70 28.61 4.18
CA ALA A 745 19.97 27.91 4.39
C ALA A 745 21.18 28.78 3.98
N TYR A 746 21.08 29.53 2.89
CA TYR A 746 22.16 30.42 2.44
C TYR A 746 22.45 31.52 3.46
N TYR A 747 21.43 32.13 4.03
CA TYR A 747 21.58 33.16 5.04
C TYR A 747 22.22 32.62 6.34
N PHE A 748 21.68 31.53 6.90
CA PHE A 748 22.24 30.98 8.14
C PHE A 748 23.65 30.42 7.94
N TYR A 749 23.95 29.86 6.78
CA TYR A 749 25.30 29.43 6.45
C TYR A 749 26.25 30.63 6.31
N ALA A 750 25.83 31.71 5.66
CA ALA A 750 26.59 32.94 5.60
C ALA A 750 26.92 33.50 7.01
N THR A 751 25.93 33.46 7.94
CA THR A 751 26.17 33.92 9.33
C THR A 751 27.16 33.04 10.09
N LEU A 752 27.24 31.75 9.81
CA LEU A 752 28.27 30.88 10.37
C LEU A 752 29.67 31.32 9.88
N LEU A 753 29.82 31.44 8.55
CA LEU A 753 31.11 31.67 7.90
C LEU A 753 31.61 33.10 8.13
N SER A 754 30.73 34.10 8.37
CA SER A 754 31.12 35.48 8.65
C SER A 754 31.90 35.67 9.95
N LYS A 755 31.88 34.65 10.83
CA LYS A 755 32.65 34.67 12.09
C LYS A 755 34.14 34.34 11.85
N ASP A 756 34.50 33.78 10.72
CA ASP A 756 35.88 33.54 10.33
C ASP A 756 36.26 34.49 9.18
N ALA A 757 37.21 35.37 9.45
CA ALA A 757 37.68 36.34 8.46
C ALA A 757 38.19 35.70 7.15
N LYS A 758 38.73 34.45 7.20
CA LYS A 758 39.19 33.71 6.02
C LYS A 758 38.01 33.24 5.15
N GLN A 759 36.86 33.07 5.72
CA GLN A 759 35.63 32.65 5.03
C GLN A 759 34.74 33.82 4.59
N GLY A 760 35.13 35.05 4.89
CA GLY A 760 34.41 36.27 4.57
C GLY A 760 33.92 36.34 3.11
N PRO A 761 34.76 36.05 2.10
CA PRO A 761 34.34 36.04 0.70
C PRO A 761 33.20 35.04 0.40
N LYS A 762 33.28 33.84 0.98
CA LYS A 762 32.23 32.80 0.82
C LYS A 762 30.95 33.20 1.54
N ALA A 763 31.08 33.80 2.76
CA ALA A 763 29.94 34.31 3.49
C ALA A 763 29.21 35.41 2.72
N LYS A 764 29.94 36.34 2.10
CA LYS A 764 29.39 37.40 1.25
C LYS A 764 28.65 36.85 0.02
N MET A 765 29.23 35.87 -0.64
CA MET A 765 28.60 35.21 -1.80
C MET A 765 27.27 34.54 -1.41
N LEU A 766 27.25 33.79 -0.31
CA LEU A 766 26.02 33.14 0.20
C LEU A 766 24.94 34.16 0.59
N ALA A 767 25.32 35.26 1.26
CA ALA A 767 24.40 36.33 1.58
C ALA A 767 23.82 37.01 0.32
N GLN A 768 24.65 37.18 -0.74
CA GLN A 768 24.18 37.71 -2.04
C GLN A 768 23.20 36.71 -2.72
N GLU A 769 23.48 35.41 -2.64
CA GLU A 769 22.57 34.42 -3.21
C GLU A 769 21.22 34.40 -2.47
N TYR A 770 21.20 34.54 -1.14
CA TYR A 770 19.99 34.75 -0.39
C TYR A 770 19.21 35.99 -0.88
N LEU A 771 19.89 37.15 -0.97
CA LEU A 771 19.26 38.41 -1.38
C LEU A 771 18.75 38.38 -2.82
N LYS A 772 19.39 37.61 -3.70
CA LYS A 772 18.92 37.42 -5.05
C LYS A 772 17.59 36.65 -5.09
N ARG A 773 17.40 35.69 -4.20
CA ARG A 773 16.21 34.86 -4.09
C ARG A 773 15.11 35.55 -3.29
N GLU A 774 15.48 36.20 -2.18
CA GLU A 774 14.57 36.86 -1.24
C GLU A 774 15.01 38.30 -0.98
N PRO A 775 14.85 39.24 -1.92
CA PRO A 775 15.33 40.61 -1.78
C PRO A 775 14.65 41.39 -0.64
N SER A 776 13.43 41.01 -0.27
CA SER A 776 12.64 41.56 0.84
C SER A 776 12.27 40.56 1.91
N GLY A 777 12.93 39.39 1.92
CA GLY A 777 12.68 38.33 2.89
C GLY A 777 13.02 38.75 4.34
N GLU A 778 12.60 37.93 5.31
CA GLU A 778 12.77 38.17 6.76
C GLU A 778 14.21 38.57 7.15
N HIS A 779 15.20 37.97 6.49
CA HIS A 779 16.62 38.18 6.81
C HIS A 779 17.32 39.15 5.83
N ALA A 780 16.58 39.81 4.91
CA ALA A 780 17.18 40.63 3.85
C ALA A 780 18.04 41.79 4.39
N THR A 781 17.60 42.45 5.46
CA THR A 781 18.38 43.53 6.11
C THR A 781 19.68 43.02 6.70
N ALA A 782 19.61 41.91 7.44
CA ALA A 782 20.79 41.28 8.05
C ALA A 782 21.75 40.73 6.97
N ALA A 783 21.22 40.18 5.88
CA ALA A 783 22.04 39.70 4.77
C ALA A 783 22.75 40.84 4.04
N ARG A 784 22.14 42.04 3.90
CA ARG A 784 22.80 43.20 3.34
C ARG A 784 24.01 43.63 4.19
N THR A 785 23.89 43.61 5.52
CA THR A 785 25.06 43.93 6.38
C THR A 785 26.21 42.95 6.17
N LEU A 786 25.94 41.67 5.89
CA LEU A 786 26.96 40.69 5.59
C LEU A 786 27.61 40.92 4.22
N THR A 787 26.95 41.60 3.30
CA THR A 787 27.51 41.93 1.99
C THR A 787 28.32 43.20 1.97
N GLY A 788 28.31 43.99 3.07
CA GLY A 788 29.09 45.24 3.22
C GLY A 788 28.42 46.45 2.55
N GLY A 789 27.10 46.46 2.38
CA GLY A 789 26.32 47.55 1.77
C GLY A 789 25.14 47.88 2.63
#